data_b09f7f98bbaa15a1cc67cd52127160bd
#
_entry.id   b09f7f98bbaa15a1cc67cd52127160bd
#
_cell.length_a   1.000
_cell.length_b   1.000
_cell.length_c   1.000
_cell.angle_alpha   90.00
_cell.angle_beta   90.00
_cell.angle_gamma   90.00
#
_symmetry.space_group_name_H-M   'P 1'
#
loop_
_entity.id
_entity.type
_entity.pdbx_description
1 polymer ?
#
loop_
_entity_poly.entity_id
_entity_poly.type
_entity_poly.pdbx_seq_one_letter_code
_entity_poly.pdbx_strand_id
1 'polypeptide(L)'
;MRNRWLALVASWLCLLPMVAQQNYRPEGRAFVCENGNNRYTRALYGGPTDYRIETSDRPVFAIAKKGHHRHVAFKVNGIDLENAAYCKAWYVDGMRSYRLRDKRLGKTDVLVDVVALHNREGAVWRLMSGDNSLDVTCTLSGVKQPKLHRNGDLGVDSRDCFDAAQNDADRQVVKCPNSSPVYVVVMLDKVVNMSPDQQAQLFAEAVAYNQKMASRVTFDTPDPYINTLGGALVMAADGDWDGQTWLHGCVGWRMPLAGWRAGYLGDVLGWNDRARSHFDAYARSQVNKVSATQSHPAQDEKQHLARAEKRWGTPMYSNGYICRNPNRNDQMHHYDMNLNYIDELLWHFQYNADIAYIRKMWPVVERHLEWEKRNFDPDGDHLYDAYCCIWASDALYYNGGAVTHSSAYNYRANLLAARMAELIGRDPKPYQQEAAAILDAMNSRLWLEDKGHWAEYEDLMGLKRKHESAAVWSIYTPIDCGVCSPEQAYRATRYVDHAIPHIPVRGDYATIATTNWQPYDWSINNVAAAEVMHTALAYYQAGRTDAAYRLMMGNIIDQMYEGQSPANFGQISKYDAARGECYRDFGDCIGISSRTLLQGLFGIQPQALFGKCIIRPGFPSSWDHASVNTPYLSYTYRRMGRKVMIEVDQHFSKPLKIVLRVNMGGGLYRDVEGTTEQHQVLTVEEPVRLPDVELHEAVTIPDATPIDEPTFDRKFVKQRLTPYYNANVTDIFRQEYRTPRPPYTTLQIPVQGVGEWCHPDYCPEIVDTAFRASIVNDEFVMMGVPFATPAEGQNIVFTSLWDNYPDSVTIPLKGRAAKAWLLMAGSTNHMQSHITNAEIVVHYADGTTDTLPLVNPDNWCPIDQDYYIDGKAFRAPM
;
A
#
# COMPACT_ATOMS: atom_id res chain seq x y z
N MET A 1 21.31 32.47 -37.28
CA MET A 1 20.18 31.51 -37.49
C MET A 1 20.61 30.05 -37.63
N ARG A 2 21.87 29.70 -37.76
CA ARG A 2 22.35 28.31 -37.93
C ARG A 2 22.52 27.55 -36.59
N ASN A 3 22.68 28.26 -35.47
CA ASN A 3 22.89 27.61 -34.15
C ASN A 3 21.62 27.35 -33.34
N ARG A 4 20.46 27.85 -33.77
CA ARG A 4 19.18 27.55 -33.11
C ARG A 4 18.53 26.22 -33.56
N TRP A 5 18.87 25.75 -34.75
CA TRP A 5 18.38 24.46 -35.27
C TRP A 5 19.13 23.27 -34.71
N LEU A 6 20.38 23.42 -34.30
CA LEU A 6 21.15 22.37 -33.64
C LEU A 6 20.73 22.13 -32.17
N ALA A 7 20.25 23.18 -31.51
CA ALA A 7 19.72 23.05 -30.15
C ALA A 7 18.32 22.40 -30.12
N LEU A 8 17.49 22.64 -31.13
CA LEU A 8 16.18 22.01 -31.29
C LEU A 8 16.26 20.55 -31.70
N VAL A 9 17.27 20.17 -32.49
CA VAL A 9 17.49 18.76 -32.86
C VAL A 9 18.14 18.00 -31.73
N ALA A 10 18.95 18.63 -30.87
CA ALA A 10 19.51 18.01 -29.66
C ALA A 10 18.45 17.83 -28.57
N SER A 11 17.48 18.74 -28.42
CA SER A 11 16.37 18.54 -27.47
C SER A 11 15.34 17.52 -27.96
N TRP A 12 15.21 17.29 -29.25
CA TRP A 12 14.39 16.19 -29.80
C TRP A 12 15.09 14.83 -29.75
N LEU A 13 16.43 14.79 -29.65
CA LEU A 13 17.18 13.56 -29.46
C LEU A 13 17.25 13.10 -27.98
N CYS A 14 16.96 14.01 -27.03
CA CYS A 14 16.79 13.65 -25.61
C CYS A 14 15.38 13.19 -25.25
N LEU A 15 14.43 13.29 -26.16
CA LEU A 15 13.09 12.70 -26.10
C LEU A 15 12.99 11.41 -26.94
N LEU A 16 14.09 10.66 -27.05
CA LEU A 16 13.95 9.26 -27.42
C LEU A 16 13.15 8.58 -26.32
N PRO A 17 12.03 7.93 -26.64
CA PRO A 17 11.30 7.20 -25.63
C PRO A 17 12.29 6.25 -24.96
N MET A 18 12.27 6.20 -23.66
CA MET A 18 12.88 5.09 -22.91
C MET A 18 12.60 3.84 -23.72
N VAL A 19 13.65 3.14 -24.12
CA VAL A 19 13.56 1.87 -24.86
C VAL A 19 12.43 1.08 -24.22
N ALA A 20 11.43 0.72 -24.99
CA ALA A 20 10.27 -0.01 -24.51
C ALA A 20 10.77 -1.16 -23.65
N GLN A 21 10.54 -1.05 -22.36
CA GLN A 21 10.93 -2.06 -21.39
C GLN A 21 10.28 -3.35 -21.86
N GLN A 22 11.07 -4.39 -22.08
CA GLN A 22 10.51 -5.64 -22.59
C GLN A 22 9.55 -6.18 -21.56
N ASN A 23 8.28 -6.13 -21.85
CA ASN A 23 7.22 -6.51 -20.95
C ASN A 23 7.23 -8.02 -20.75
N TYR A 24 7.02 -8.44 -19.50
CA TYR A 24 6.73 -9.82 -19.21
C TYR A 24 5.35 -10.20 -19.77
N ARG A 25 5.19 -11.48 -20.12
CA ARG A 25 3.90 -12.03 -20.57
C ARG A 25 3.61 -13.36 -19.88
N PRO A 26 2.34 -13.74 -19.74
CA PRO A 26 1.96 -15.05 -19.23
C PRO A 26 2.15 -16.13 -20.30
N GLU A 27 2.69 -17.30 -19.89
CA GLU A 27 2.67 -18.54 -20.64
C GLU A 27 2.26 -19.68 -19.68
N GLY A 28 1.01 -20.14 -19.73
CA GLY A 28 0.44 -21.01 -18.70
C GLY A 28 0.50 -20.33 -17.35
N ARG A 29 1.18 -20.92 -16.37
CA ARG A 29 1.39 -20.32 -15.05
C ARG A 29 2.69 -19.53 -14.94
N ALA A 30 3.48 -19.43 -16.00
CA ALA A 30 4.79 -18.79 -15.99
C ALA A 30 4.73 -17.31 -16.39
N PHE A 31 5.59 -16.52 -15.76
CA PHE A 31 5.92 -15.15 -16.16
C PHE A 31 7.15 -15.19 -17.06
N VAL A 32 7.01 -14.82 -18.32
CA VAL A 32 8.03 -15.04 -19.35
C VAL A 32 8.53 -13.74 -19.94
N CYS A 33 9.84 -13.65 -20.15
CA CYS A 33 10.52 -12.52 -20.78
C CYS A 33 11.54 -13.04 -21.80
N GLU A 34 11.70 -12.35 -22.93
CA GLU A 34 12.71 -12.65 -23.95
C GLU A 34 13.69 -11.50 -24.10
N ASN A 35 14.98 -11.81 -24.03
CA ASN A 35 16.09 -10.86 -24.16
C ASN A 35 15.99 -9.64 -23.23
N GLY A 36 15.38 -9.81 -22.04
CA GLY A 36 15.34 -8.77 -21.03
C GLY A 36 16.73 -8.47 -20.45
N ASN A 37 16.87 -7.31 -19.85
CA ASN A 37 18.15 -6.82 -19.31
C ASN A 37 18.07 -6.35 -17.86
N ASN A 38 16.91 -6.49 -17.20
CA ASN A 38 16.77 -6.12 -15.80
C ASN A 38 17.55 -7.07 -14.90
N ARG A 39 18.24 -6.53 -13.90
CA ARG A 39 19.05 -7.28 -12.95
C ARG A 39 18.35 -7.36 -11.59
N TYR A 40 18.50 -8.52 -10.93
CA TYR A 40 18.03 -8.77 -9.57
C TYR A 40 16.55 -8.41 -9.36
N THR A 41 15.72 -8.93 -10.25
CA THR A 41 14.31 -8.57 -10.34
C THR A 41 13.38 -9.52 -9.59
N ARG A 42 13.80 -10.77 -9.39
CA ARG A 42 13.00 -11.79 -8.70
C ARG A 42 13.82 -12.55 -7.68
N ALA A 43 13.38 -12.53 -6.43
CA ALA A 43 13.93 -13.34 -5.36
C ALA A 43 13.32 -14.75 -5.33
N LEU A 44 14.10 -15.76 -5.04
CA LEU A 44 13.66 -17.13 -4.75
C LEU A 44 13.93 -17.42 -3.28
N TYR A 45 12.93 -17.91 -2.57
CA TYR A 45 12.95 -18.08 -1.12
C TYR A 45 13.20 -19.53 -0.73
N GLY A 46 13.99 -19.73 0.34
CA GLY A 46 14.33 -21.05 0.89
C GLY A 46 13.51 -21.45 2.13
N GLY A 47 12.26 -20.97 2.26
CA GLY A 47 11.45 -21.22 3.44
C GLY A 47 11.71 -20.19 4.55
N PRO A 48 11.60 -20.55 5.85
CA PRO A 48 11.59 -19.61 6.96
C PRO A 48 12.99 -19.07 7.34
N THR A 49 13.79 -18.73 6.35
CA THR A 49 15.11 -18.11 6.51
C THR A 49 15.18 -16.78 5.78
N ASP A 50 16.15 -15.95 6.12
CA ASP A 50 16.45 -14.73 5.37
C ASP A 50 17.34 -14.97 4.14
N TYR A 51 17.66 -16.24 3.85
CA TYR A 51 18.42 -16.63 2.67
C TYR A 51 17.53 -16.61 1.43
N ARG A 52 17.99 -15.90 0.41
CA ARG A 52 17.31 -15.85 -0.88
C ARG A 52 18.31 -15.79 -2.03
N ILE A 53 17.84 -16.22 -3.19
CA ILE A 53 18.58 -16.09 -4.45
C ILE A 53 17.95 -14.95 -5.24
N GLU A 54 18.69 -13.90 -5.50
CA GLU A 54 18.33 -12.86 -6.43
C GLU A 54 18.59 -13.32 -7.86
N THR A 55 17.61 -13.21 -8.71
CA THR A 55 17.70 -13.61 -10.12
C THR A 55 17.43 -12.43 -11.04
N SER A 56 17.93 -12.50 -12.27
CA SER A 56 17.86 -11.46 -13.28
C SER A 56 17.12 -11.94 -14.53
N ASP A 57 16.88 -11.06 -15.49
CA ASP A 57 16.31 -11.44 -16.79
C ASP A 57 17.28 -12.29 -17.61
N ARG A 58 18.57 -12.20 -17.32
CA ARG A 58 19.63 -13.06 -17.84
C ARG A 58 20.25 -13.87 -16.70
N PRO A 59 20.98 -14.97 -16.97
CA PRO A 59 21.49 -15.85 -15.90
C PRO A 59 22.64 -15.20 -15.11
N VAL A 60 22.31 -14.17 -14.38
CA VAL A 60 23.12 -13.51 -13.36
C VAL A 60 22.39 -13.59 -12.04
N PHE A 61 23.08 -13.99 -11.00
CA PHE A 61 22.48 -14.29 -9.73
C PHE A 61 23.25 -13.64 -8.58
N ALA A 62 22.56 -13.49 -7.46
CA ALA A 62 23.23 -13.22 -6.21
C ALA A 62 22.59 -14.03 -5.08
N ILE A 63 23.39 -14.33 -4.09
CA ILE A 63 22.93 -14.83 -2.81
C ILE A 63 22.81 -13.62 -1.92
N ALA A 64 21.66 -13.47 -1.30
CA ALA A 64 21.42 -12.43 -0.31
C ALA A 64 21.02 -13.06 1.02
N LYS A 65 21.80 -12.79 2.03
CA LYS A 65 21.55 -13.08 3.43
C LYS A 65 22.25 -12.01 4.26
N LYS A 66 21.69 -11.65 5.40
CA LYS A 66 22.27 -10.62 6.27
C LYS A 66 23.75 -10.88 6.54
N GLY A 67 24.60 -9.98 6.04
CA GLY A 67 26.05 -10.08 6.20
C GLY A 67 26.79 -11.05 5.28
N HIS A 68 26.09 -11.75 4.35
CA HIS A 68 26.67 -12.75 3.46
C HIS A 68 26.13 -12.62 2.04
N HIS A 69 26.38 -11.46 1.41
CA HIS A 69 25.99 -11.26 0.02
C HIS A 69 27.07 -11.76 -0.92
N ARG A 70 26.68 -12.53 -1.93
CA ARG A 70 27.61 -13.08 -2.94
C ARG A 70 27.03 -12.92 -4.34
N HIS A 71 27.84 -12.50 -5.28
CA HIS A 71 27.53 -12.55 -6.69
C HIS A 71 27.82 -13.94 -7.23
N VAL A 72 26.93 -14.49 -8.05
CA VAL A 72 27.06 -15.82 -8.65
C VAL A 72 26.94 -15.69 -10.16
N ALA A 73 27.99 -16.12 -10.87
CA ALA A 73 28.06 -16.13 -12.33
C ALA A 73 28.53 -17.46 -12.86
N PHE A 74 28.11 -17.79 -14.08
CA PHE A 74 28.47 -19.03 -14.77
C PHE A 74 29.10 -18.73 -16.13
N LYS A 75 30.18 -19.43 -16.40
CA LYS A 75 30.73 -19.60 -17.75
C LYS A 75 30.45 -21.01 -18.24
N VAL A 76 29.98 -21.08 -19.46
CA VAL A 76 29.77 -22.36 -20.16
C VAL A 76 30.54 -22.31 -21.47
N ASN A 77 31.39 -23.31 -21.70
CA ASN A 77 32.26 -23.37 -22.88
C ASN A 77 33.11 -22.07 -23.09
N GLY A 78 33.55 -21.48 -21.98
CA GLY A 78 34.32 -20.25 -21.93
C GLY A 78 33.54 -18.92 -22.06
N ILE A 79 32.21 -18.97 -22.14
CA ILE A 79 31.35 -17.80 -22.34
C ILE A 79 30.53 -17.50 -21.08
N ASP A 80 30.51 -16.24 -20.66
CA ASP A 80 29.61 -15.78 -19.60
C ASP A 80 28.17 -15.89 -20.09
N LEU A 81 27.33 -16.63 -19.34
CA LEU A 81 25.97 -16.94 -19.76
C LEU A 81 25.05 -15.70 -19.91
N GLU A 82 25.34 -14.66 -19.15
CA GLU A 82 24.61 -13.38 -19.28
C GLU A 82 24.77 -12.76 -20.67
N ASN A 83 25.86 -13.05 -21.36
CA ASN A 83 26.20 -12.52 -22.70
C ASN A 83 25.76 -13.45 -23.86
N ALA A 84 24.88 -14.39 -23.60
CA ALA A 84 24.28 -15.23 -24.66
C ALA A 84 23.49 -14.38 -25.64
N ALA A 85 23.57 -14.67 -26.94
CA ALA A 85 22.90 -13.89 -27.99
C ALA A 85 21.37 -13.89 -27.86
N TYR A 86 20.78 -14.98 -27.35
CA TYR A 86 19.36 -15.09 -27.08
C TYR A 86 19.15 -15.69 -25.69
N CYS A 87 18.22 -15.11 -24.96
CA CYS A 87 17.80 -15.57 -23.64
C CYS A 87 16.27 -15.49 -23.50
N LYS A 88 15.60 -16.61 -23.31
CA LYS A 88 14.22 -16.66 -22.79
C LYS A 88 14.30 -17.00 -21.32
N ALA A 89 13.77 -16.15 -20.47
CA ALA A 89 13.71 -16.32 -19.03
C ALA A 89 12.27 -16.51 -18.58
N TRP A 90 12.01 -17.40 -17.61
CA TRP A 90 10.69 -17.53 -17.01
C TRP A 90 10.78 -17.85 -15.53
N TYR A 91 9.75 -17.40 -14.81
CA TYR A 91 9.54 -17.73 -13.41
C TYR A 91 8.22 -18.49 -13.26
N VAL A 92 8.25 -19.59 -12.55
CA VAL A 92 7.08 -20.39 -12.21
C VAL A 92 7.34 -21.20 -10.95
N ASP A 93 6.35 -21.26 -10.06
CA ASP A 93 6.38 -22.13 -8.87
C ASP A 93 7.70 -22.07 -8.08
N GLY A 94 8.21 -20.85 -7.82
CA GLY A 94 9.45 -20.66 -7.05
C GLY A 94 10.74 -21.06 -7.76
N MET A 95 10.70 -21.33 -9.05
CA MET A 95 11.86 -21.66 -9.88
C MET A 95 12.06 -20.59 -10.95
N ARG A 96 13.31 -20.16 -11.14
CA ARG A 96 13.72 -19.33 -12.27
C ARG A 96 14.45 -20.17 -13.30
N SER A 97 14.04 -20.06 -14.55
CA SER A 97 14.60 -20.85 -15.65
C SER A 97 15.00 -19.98 -16.82
N TYR A 98 15.99 -20.46 -17.57
CA TYR A 98 16.49 -19.76 -18.76
C TYR A 98 16.73 -20.77 -19.90
N ARG A 99 16.40 -20.33 -21.11
CA ARG A 99 16.78 -21.00 -22.34
C ARG A 99 17.69 -20.07 -23.13
N LEU A 100 18.93 -20.50 -23.34
CA LEU A 100 19.97 -19.70 -23.98
C LEU A 100 20.33 -20.28 -25.34
N ARG A 101 20.51 -19.44 -26.31
CA ARG A 101 20.99 -19.79 -27.65
C ARG A 101 22.11 -18.86 -28.04
N ASP A 102 23.26 -19.46 -28.39
CA ASP A 102 24.42 -18.75 -28.91
C ASP A 102 25.28 -19.74 -29.69
N LYS A 103 25.80 -19.33 -30.84
CA LYS A 103 26.68 -20.19 -31.66
C LYS A 103 27.91 -20.69 -30.91
N ARG A 104 28.38 -19.93 -29.94
CA ARG A 104 29.54 -20.26 -29.10
C ARG A 104 29.22 -21.30 -28.03
N LEU A 105 27.95 -21.45 -27.65
CA LEU A 105 27.49 -22.44 -26.65
C LEU A 105 27.32 -23.84 -27.26
N GLY A 106 27.17 -23.94 -28.57
CA GLY A 106 26.94 -25.20 -29.27
C GLY A 106 25.78 -25.13 -30.27
N LYS A 107 25.33 -26.31 -30.74
CA LYS A 107 24.22 -26.40 -31.71
C LYS A 107 22.84 -26.42 -31.04
N THR A 108 22.78 -26.88 -29.80
CA THR A 108 21.53 -26.97 -29.01
C THR A 108 21.44 -25.87 -27.98
N ASP A 109 20.22 -25.59 -27.54
CA ASP A 109 19.97 -24.62 -26.48
C ASP A 109 20.57 -25.11 -25.15
N VAL A 110 21.10 -24.17 -24.37
CA VAL A 110 21.49 -24.43 -22.98
C VAL A 110 20.35 -24.02 -22.08
N LEU A 111 19.90 -24.91 -21.20
CA LEU A 111 18.90 -24.66 -20.20
C LEU A 111 19.59 -24.46 -18.85
N VAL A 112 19.13 -23.46 -18.10
CA VAL A 112 19.59 -23.18 -16.75
C VAL A 112 18.35 -23.03 -15.85
N ASP A 113 18.31 -23.83 -14.79
CA ASP A 113 17.27 -23.72 -13.77
C ASP A 113 17.92 -23.42 -12.42
N VAL A 114 17.26 -22.65 -11.60
CA VAL A 114 17.69 -22.34 -10.23
C VAL A 114 16.53 -22.39 -9.25
N VAL A 115 16.77 -23.04 -8.12
CA VAL A 115 15.84 -23.11 -6.98
C VAL A 115 16.58 -22.86 -5.67
N ALA A 116 15.94 -22.21 -4.72
CA ALA A 116 16.40 -22.15 -3.34
C ALA A 116 16.06 -23.47 -2.63
N LEU A 117 16.91 -23.90 -1.70
CA LEU A 117 16.68 -25.10 -0.90
C LEU A 117 15.72 -24.78 0.26
N HIS A 118 14.70 -25.63 0.44
CA HIS A 118 13.75 -25.45 1.54
C HIS A 118 14.38 -25.77 2.90
N ASN A 119 14.15 -24.89 3.88
CA ASN A 119 14.69 -24.98 5.25
C ASN A 119 16.21 -25.10 5.32
N ARG A 120 16.92 -24.66 4.29
CA ARG A 120 18.38 -24.67 4.21
C ARG A 120 18.85 -23.36 3.58
N GLU A 121 19.95 -22.84 4.05
CA GLU A 121 20.57 -21.65 3.49
C GLU A 121 21.44 -22.03 2.28
N GLY A 122 20.77 -22.34 1.18
CA GLY A 122 21.43 -22.80 -0.02
C GLY A 122 20.56 -22.76 -1.26
N ALA A 123 21.17 -23.02 -2.41
CA ALA A 123 20.49 -23.11 -3.70
C ALA A 123 21.16 -24.13 -4.61
N VAL A 124 20.42 -24.60 -5.59
CA VAL A 124 20.88 -25.51 -6.62
C VAL A 124 20.62 -24.91 -7.99
N TRP A 125 21.63 -24.88 -8.81
CA TRP A 125 21.56 -24.62 -10.25
C TRP A 125 21.67 -25.93 -11.00
N ARG A 126 20.85 -26.10 -12.04
CA ARG A 126 20.96 -27.20 -13.03
C ARG A 126 21.20 -26.58 -14.39
N LEU A 127 22.31 -26.99 -15.05
CA LEU A 127 22.64 -26.56 -16.40
C LEU A 127 22.64 -27.81 -17.31
N MET A 128 21.96 -27.73 -18.45
CA MET A 128 21.84 -28.88 -19.36
C MET A 128 21.81 -28.46 -20.83
N SER A 129 22.32 -29.33 -21.70
CA SER A 129 22.24 -29.20 -23.15
C SER A 129 21.82 -30.54 -23.77
N GLY A 130 21.10 -30.50 -24.90
CA GLY A 130 20.55 -31.70 -25.53
C GLY A 130 21.61 -32.64 -26.12
N ASP A 131 22.77 -32.11 -26.53
CA ASP A 131 23.71 -32.87 -27.41
C ASP A 131 25.08 -33.13 -26.79
N ASN A 132 25.51 -32.37 -25.77
CA ASN A 132 26.90 -32.41 -25.32
C ASN A 132 27.04 -32.20 -23.81
N SER A 133 28.10 -32.75 -23.26
CA SER A 133 28.61 -32.35 -21.95
C SER A 133 29.03 -30.89 -21.96
N LEU A 134 28.68 -30.16 -20.89
CA LEU A 134 28.96 -28.75 -20.71
C LEU A 134 30.26 -28.54 -19.91
N ASP A 135 31.18 -27.73 -20.41
CA ASP A 135 32.31 -27.23 -19.60
C ASP A 135 31.84 -26.02 -18.78
N VAL A 136 31.43 -26.26 -17.52
CA VAL A 136 30.86 -25.26 -16.64
C VAL A 136 31.86 -24.78 -15.60
N THR A 137 32.00 -23.48 -15.49
CA THR A 137 32.71 -22.82 -14.40
C THR A 137 31.77 -21.92 -13.62
N CYS A 138 31.63 -22.15 -12.31
CA CYS A 138 30.89 -21.30 -11.38
C CYS A 138 31.84 -20.33 -10.68
N THR A 139 31.50 -19.06 -10.63
CA THR A 139 32.25 -18.04 -9.91
C THR A 139 31.38 -17.45 -8.81
N LEU A 140 31.85 -17.53 -7.57
CA LEU A 140 31.33 -16.77 -6.45
C LEU A 140 32.26 -15.63 -6.13
N SER A 141 31.75 -14.43 -6.01
CA SER A 141 32.52 -13.24 -5.60
C SER A 141 31.77 -12.39 -4.61
N GLY A 142 32.46 -11.47 -3.96
CA GLY A 142 31.83 -10.40 -3.18
C GLY A 142 31.02 -9.48 -4.08
N VAL A 143 30.19 -8.66 -3.48
CA VAL A 143 29.28 -7.73 -4.15
C VAL A 143 29.74 -6.29 -4.00
N LYS A 144 29.31 -5.41 -4.91
CA LYS A 144 29.65 -3.98 -4.86
C LYS A 144 29.21 -3.33 -3.56
N GLN A 145 28.00 -3.66 -3.08
CA GLN A 145 27.40 -3.07 -1.87
C GLN A 145 27.09 -4.17 -0.83
N PRO A 146 28.02 -4.46 0.10
CA PRO A 146 27.84 -5.53 1.09
C PRO A 146 26.71 -5.28 2.09
N LYS A 147 26.38 -4.03 2.36
CA LYS A 147 25.23 -3.62 3.18
C LYS A 147 24.24 -2.92 2.31
N LEU A 148 23.02 -3.46 2.26
CA LEU A 148 21.91 -2.85 1.57
C LEU A 148 21.08 -2.03 2.55
N HIS A 149 20.49 -0.94 2.08
CA HIS A 149 19.44 -0.26 2.80
C HIS A 149 18.24 -1.21 2.97
N ARG A 150 17.61 -1.17 4.11
CA ARG A 150 16.40 -1.95 4.40
C ARG A 150 16.48 -3.42 3.98
N ASN A 151 17.67 -4.02 4.13
CA ASN A 151 17.91 -5.44 3.87
C ASN A 151 17.56 -5.93 2.45
N GLY A 152 17.91 -5.13 1.44
CA GLY A 152 17.75 -5.53 0.04
C GLY A 152 16.52 -4.95 -0.64
N ASP A 153 16.14 -3.78 -0.23
CA ASP A 153 15.14 -2.96 -0.89
C ASP A 153 15.71 -2.36 -2.18
N LEU A 154 15.49 -3.02 -3.29
CA LEU A 154 16.03 -2.62 -4.59
C LEU A 154 15.39 -1.36 -5.16
N GLY A 155 14.28 -0.91 -4.62
CA GLY A 155 13.71 0.39 -4.95
C GLY A 155 14.49 1.56 -4.37
N VAL A 156 15.25 1.31 -3.30
CA VAL A 156 16.11 2.31 -2.64
C VAL A 156 17.58 2.10 -2.99
N ASP A 157 18.02 0.84 -3.02
CA ASP A 157 19.38 0.51 -3.39
C ASP A 157 19.57 0.48 -4.92
N SER A 158 20.78 0.82 -5.37
CA SER A 158 21.15 0.71 -6.78
C SER A 158 20.92 -0.72 -7.29
N ARG A 159 20.40 -0.84 -8.52
CA ARG A 159 20.12 -2.15 -9.12
C ARG A 159 21.35 -2.99 -9.39
N ASP A 160 22.54 -2.40 -9.38
CA ASP A 160 23.80 -3.10 -9.51
C ASP A 160 24.48 -3.42 -8.17
N CYS A 161 23.78 -3.21 -7.05
CA CYS A 161 24.31 -3.44 -5.70
C CYS A 161 24.87 -4.85 -5.50
N PHE A 162 24.28 -5.85 -6.14
CA PHE A 162 24.73 -7.25 -6.12
C PHE A 162 25.73 -7.63 -7.21
N ASP A 163 26.13 -6.72 -8.07
CA ASP A 163 27.18 -6.99 -9.05
C ASP A 163 28.52 -7.33 -8.38
N ALA A 164 29.36 -8.08 -9.07
CA ALA A 164 30.66 -8.50 -8.56
C ALA A 164 31.54 -7.31 -8.14
N ALA A 165 32.12 -7.39 -6.96
CA ALA A 165 33.15 -6.46 -6.53
C ALA A 165 34.38 -6.55 -7.42
N GLN A 166 35.05 -5.42 -7.69
CA GLN A 166 36.23 -5.38 -8.54
C GLN A 166 37.46 -6.11 -7.90
N ASN A 167 37.62 -5.97 -6.58
CA ASN A 167 38.71 -6.57 -5.82
C ASN A 167 38.09 -7.43 -4.72
N ASP A 168 38.11 -8.75 -4.91
CA ASP A 168 37.57 -9.72 -3.98
C ASP A 168 38.59 -10.81 -3.66
N ALA A 169 39.13 -10.75 -2.44
CA ALA A 169 40.06 -11.76 -1.93
C ALA A 169 39.41 -13.12 -1.68
N ASP A 170 38.08 -13.15 -1.49
CA ASP A 170 37.31 -14.38 -1.20
C ASP A 170 36.66 -14.97 -2.46
N ARG A 171 37.10 -14.55 -3.62
CA ARG A 171 36.61 -15.07 -4.90
C ARG A 171 36.87 -16.55 -5.04
N GLN A 172 35.81 -17.33 -5.29
CA GLN A 172 35.89 -18.76 -5.56
C GLN A 172 35.60 -19.00 -7.05
N VAL A 173 36.43 -19.77 -7.70
CA VAL A 173 36.22 -20.24 -9.08
C VAL A 173 36.26 -21.76 -9.05
N VAL A 174 35.12 -22.37 -9.33
CA VAL A 174 34.97 -23.83 -9.29
C VAL A 174 34.64 -24.34 -10.68
N LYS A 175 35.50 -25.21 -11.19
CA LYS A 175 35.26 -25.95 -12.43
C LYS A 175 34.45 -27.18 -12.11
N CYS A 176 33.29 -27.33 -12.75
CA CYS A 176 32.41 -28.46 -12.57
C CYS A 176 32.81 -29.62 -13.45
N PRO A 177 32.47 -30.88 -13.11
CA PRO A 177 32.65 -32.03 -13.98
C PRO A 177 31.97 -31.82 -15.34
N ASN A 178 32.66 -32.20 -16.40
CA ASN A 178 32.12 -32.08 -17.75
C ASN A 178 31.01 -33.13 -17.98
N SER A 179 29.77 -32.71 -17.90
CA SER A 179 28.57 -33.56 -17.98
C SER A 179 27.37 -32.76 -18.53
N SER A 180 26.24 -33.43 -18.74
CA SER A 180 24.94 -32.85 -18.98
C SER A 180 23.88 -33.81 -18.43
N PRO A 181 23.11 -33.44 -17.38
CA PRO A 181 23.13 -32.14 -16.69
C PRO A 181 24.36 -31.95 -15.78
N VAL A 182 24.71 -30.69 -15.54
CA VAL A 182 25.64 -30.25 -14.49
C VAL A 182 24.79 -29.64 -13.36
N TYR A 183 25.05 -30.06 -12.14
CA TYR A 183 24.47 -29.45 -10.96
C TYR A 183 25.52 -28.66 -10.19
N VAL A 184 25.15 -27.51 -9.67
CA VAL A 184 25.98 -26.70 -8.78
C VAL A 184 25.18 -26.37 -7.54
N VAL A 185 25.67 -26.78 -6.38
CA VAL A 185 25.06 -26.49 -5.08
C VAL A 185 25.89 -25.47 -4.35
N VAL A 186 25.26 -24.41 -3.92
CA VAL A 186 25.86 -23.41 -3.04
C VAL A 186 25.14 -23.46 -1.70
N MET A 187 25.90 -23.63 -0.62
CA MET A 187 25.41 -23.57 0.75
C MET A 187 26.02 -22.35 1.42
N LEU A 188 25.19 -21.46 1.98
CA LEU A 188 25.63 -20.16 2.44
C LEU A 188 26.40 -19.41 1.34
N ASP A 189 27.71 -19.31 1.48
CA ASP A 189 28.62 -18.55 0.63
C ASP A 189 29.68 -19.42 -0.07
N LYS A 190 29.45 -20.74 -0.13
CA LYS A 190 30.41 -21.71 -0.68
C LYS A 190 29.80 -22.69 -1.67
N VAL A 191 30.49 -22.95 -2.75
CA VAL A 191 30.18 -24.10 -3.60
C VAL A 191 30.57 -25.39 -2.85
N VAL A 192 29.57 -26.29 -2.72
CA VAL A 192 29.75 -27.53 -1.97
C VAL A 192 30.08 -28.66 -2.92
N ASN A 193 31.13 -29.42 -2.61
CA ASN A 193 31.47 -30.62 -3.34
C ASN A 193 30.61 -31.80 -2.86
N MET A 194 29.71 -32.26 -3.72
CA MET A 194 28.79 -33.39 -3.49
C MET A 194 28.79 -34.27 -4.73
N SER A 195 28.36 -35.53 -4.56
CA SER A 195 28.21 -36.40 -5.72
C SER A 195 27.11 -35.89 -6.65
N PRO A 196 27.20 -36.12 -7.97
CA PRO A 196 26.14 -35.69 -8.90
C PRO A 196 24.74 -36.21 -8.51
N ASP A 197 24.61 -37.42 -7.98
CA ASP A 197 23.35 -37.98 -7.53
C ASP A 197 22.77 -37.22 -6.33
N GLN A 198 23.62 -36.85 -5.37
CA GLN A 198 23.16 -36.01 -4.22
C GLN A 198 22.73 -34.63 -4.65
N GLN A 199 23.44 -34.00 -5.59
CA GLN A 199 23.06 -32.70 -6.13
C GLN A 199 21.74 -32.76 -6.90
N ALA A 200 21.55 -33.80 -7.72
CA ALA A 200 20.33 -34.06 -8.46
C ALA A 200 19.14 -34.31 -7.53
N GLN A 201 19.35 -35.06 -6.44
CA GLN A 201 18.33 -35.29 -5.43
C GLN A 201 17.91 -33.99 -4.75
N LEU A 202 18.85 -33.15 -4.30
CA LEU A 202 18.54 -31.85 -3.70
C LEU A 202 17.70 -30.95 -4.64
N PHE A 203 18.06 -30.92 -5.92
CA PHE A 203 17.32 -30.19 -6.92
C PHE A 203 15.87 -30.72 -7.04
N ALA A 204 15.72 -32.03 -7.18
CA ALA A 204 14.42 -32.69 -7.31
C ALA A 204 13.52 -32.46 -6.07
N GLU A 205 14.09 -32.55 -4.87
CA GLU A 205 13.40 -32.30 -3.60
C GLU A 205 12.91 -30.83 -3.52
N ALA A 206 13.76 -29.87 -3.89
CA ALA A 206 13.41 -28.45 -3.89
C ALA A 206 12.29 -28.13 -4.90
N VAL A 207 12.39 -28.70 -6.11
CA VAL A 207 11.34 -28.54 -7.14
C VAL A 207 10.02 -29.16 -6.69
N ALA A 208 10.07 -30.38 -6.13
CA ALA A 208 8.86 -31.06 -5.64
C ALA A 208 8.19 -30.28 -4.49
N TYR A 209 8.97 -29.72 -3.57
CA TYR A 209 8.45 -28.85 -2.52
C TYR A 209 7.76 -27.62 -3.10
N ASN A 210 8.41 -26.90 -4.01
CA ASN A 210 7.87 -25.71 -4.64
C ASN A 210 6.58 -26.01 -5.40
N GLN A 211 6.54 -27.10 -6.17
CA GLN A 211 5.34 -27.53 -6.90
C GLN A 211 4.19 -27.86 -5.95
N LYS A 212 4.47 -28.57 -4.84
CA LYS A 212 3.49 -28.86 -3.80
C LYS A 212 2.94 -27.57 -3.18
N MET A 213 3.80 -26.61 -2.89
CA MET A 213 3.37 -25.31 -2.35
C MET A 213 2.53 -24.54 -3.35
N ALA A 214 3.02 -24.35 -4.56
CA ALA A 214 2.33 -23.60 -5.60
C ALA A 214 0.98 -24.20 -6.00
N SER A 215 0.77 -25.51 -5.80
CA SER A 215 -0.50 -26.17 -6.07
C SER A 215 -1.58 -25.95 -5.01
N ARG A 216 -1.27 -25.28 -3.88
CA ARG A 216 -2.27 -24.99 -2.83
C ARG A 216 -3.40 -24.09 -3.32
N VAL A 217 -3.05 -23.12 -4.17
CA VAL A 217 -4.03 -22.24 -4.80
C VAL A 217 -3.79 -22.23 -6.30
N THR A 218 -4.81 -22.61 -7.05
CA THR A 218 -4.75 -22.61 -8.52
C THR A 218 -5.99 -21.96 -9.09
N PHE A 219 -5.78 -21.24 -10.18
CA PHE A 219 -6.81 -20.57 -10.95
C PHE A 219 -6.80 -21.13 -12.38
N ASP A 220 -7.98 -21.33 -12.95
CA ASP A 220 -8.18 -21.60 -14.36
C ASP A 220 -9.32 -20.72 -14.87
N THR A 221 -8.98 -19.74 -15.69
CA THR A 221 -9.87 -18.69 -16.15
C THR A 221 -9.58 -18.33 -17.60
N PRO A 222 -10.48 -17.63 -18.28
CA PRO A 222 -10.20 -17.09 -19.62
C PRO A 222 -9.05 -16.08 -19.67
N ASP A 223 -8.66 -15.50 -18.53
CA ASP A 223 -7.59 -14.52 -18.47
C ASP A 223 -6.24 -15.17 -18.10
N PRO A 224 -5.27 -15.20 -19.04
CA PRO A 224 -3.97 -15.83 -18.79
C PRO A 224 -3.14 -15.12 -17.70
N TYR A 225 -3.38 -13.84 -17.43
CA TYR A 225 -2.70 -13.12 -16.36
C TYR A 225 -3.14 -13.63 -14.98
N ILE A 226 -4.43 -13.87 -14.80
CA ILE A 226 -4.96 -14.43 -13.53
C ILE A 226 -4.40 -15.84 -13.28
N ASN A 227 -4.25 -16.66 -14.34
CA ASN A 227 -3.79 -18.04 -14.23
C ASN A 227 -2.34 -18.16 -13.73
N THR A 228 -1.54 -17.11 -13.78
CA THR A 228 -0.19 -17.08 -13.22
C THR A 228 -0.15 -16.78 -11.71
N LEU A 229 -1.22 -16.24 -11.13
CA LEU A 229 -1.17 -15.62 -9.81
C LEU A 229 -1.23 -16.61 -8.65
N GLY A 230 -1.93 -17.73 -8.78
CA GLY A 230 -2.15 -18.64 -7.65
C GLY A 230 -0.83 -19.17 -7.06
N GLY A 231 0.01 -19.78 -7.90
CA GLY A 231 1.31 -20.26 -7.47
C GLY A 231 2.26 -19.15 -7.02
N ALA A 232 2.28 -18.01 -7.72
CA ALA A 232 3.11 -16.86 -7.35
C ALA A 232 2.73 -16.31 -5.97
N LEU A 233 1.43 -16.21 -5.68
CA LEU A 233 0.90 -15.76 -4.39
C LEU A 233 1.35 -16.67 -3.24
N VAL A 234 1.21 -18.00 -3.42
CA VAL A 234 1.62 -18.96 -2.40
C VAL A 234 3.13 -18.94 -2.17
N MET A 235 3.93 -18.84 -3.24
CA MET A 235 5.38 -18.77 -3.11
C MET A 235 5.87 -17.49 -2.46
N ALA A 236 5.24 -16.35 -2.74
CA ALA A 236 5.54 -15.09 -2.05
C ALA A 236 5.16 -15.17 -0.56
N ALA A 237 3.98 -15.69 -0.25
CA ALA A 237 3.54 -15.89 1.12
C ALA A 237 4.43 -16.87 1.91
N ASP A 238 4.89 -17.97 1.30
CA ASP A 238 5.85 -18.88 1.94
C ASP A 238 7.19 -18.20 2.22
N GLY A 239 7.62 -17.29 1.33
CA GLY A 239 8.81 -16.46 1.51
C GLY A 239 8.69 -15.42 2.64
N ASP A 240 7.49 -14.99 2.95
CA ASP A 240 7.21 -14.01 4.01
C ASP A 240 7.13 -14.65 5.42
N TRP A 241 7.03 -15.96 5.50
CA TRP A 241 6.96 -16.71 6.75
C TRP A 241 8.35 -16.92 7.36
N ASP A 242 8.53 -16.56 8.64
CA ASP A 242 9.81 -16.70 9.37
C ASP A 242 9.93 -18.00 10.19
N GLY A 243 8.90 -18.85 10.15
CA GLY A 243 8.79 -20.07 10.98
C GLY A 243 7.88 -19.90 12.19
N GLN A 244 7.50 -18.67 12.55
CA GLN A 244 6.60 -18.37 13.65
C GLN A 244 5.54 -17.33 13.30
N THR A 245 5.92 -16.28 12.56
CA THR A 245 5.06 -15.16 12.22
C THR A 245 5.17 -14.78 10.74
N TRP A 246 4.15 -14.16 10.21
CA TRP A 246 4.22 -13.40 8.97
C TRP A 246 5.01 -12.12 9.22
N LEU A 247 5.87 -11.78 8.28
CA LEU A 247 6.70 -10.57 8.36
C LEU A 247 6.04 -9.41 7.59
N HIS A 248 6.63 -8.24 7.70
CA HIS A 248 6.15 -7.08 6.96
C HIS A 248 6.54 -7.12 5.48
N GLY A 249 7.64 -7.80 5.12
CA GLY A 249 8.06 -8.04 3.76
C GLY A 249 9.08 -9.15 3.60
N CYS A 250 9.14 -9.75 2.41
CA CYS A 250 10.07 -10.84 2.11
C CYS A 250 11.49 -10.35 1.89
N VAL A 251 11.66 -9.20 1.25
CA VAL A 251 12.95 -8.65 0.79
C VAL A 251 13.29 -7.36 1.55
N GLY A 252 12.59 -6.28 1.28
CA GLY A 252 12.68 -5.06 2.07
C GLY A 252 11.81 -5.15 3.31
N TRP A 253 12.21 -4.50 4.39
CA TRP A 253 11.47 -4.53 5.65
C TRP A 253 11.15 -5.94 6.17
N ARG A 254 12.08 -6.87 6.01
CA ARG A 254 11.93 -8.23 6.54
C ARG A 254 12.03 -8.23 8.07
N MET A 255 10.96 -7.84 8.72
CA MET A 255 10.90 -7.67 10.16
C MET A 255 9.50 -7.94 10.72
N PRO A 256 9.38 -8.31 12.00
CA PRO A 256 8.10 -8.55 12.65
C PRO A 256 7.20 -7.32 12.67
N LEU A 257 5.90 -7.54 12.46
CA LEU A 257 4.83 -6.59 12.68
C LEU A 257 3.55 -7.35 13.01
N ALA A 258 2.79 -6.91 14.00
CA ALA A 258 1.65 -7.64 14.52
C ALA A 258 0.50 -7.76 13.52
N GLY A 259 0.16 -6.68 12.88
CA GLY A 259 -0.87 -6.59 11.85
C GLY A 259 -0.30 -5.98 10.57
N TRP A 260 -1.13 -5.46 9.73
CA TRP A 260 -0.85 -4.86 8.42
C TRP A 260 -1.08 -5.82 7.26
N ARG A 261 -2.20 -6.55 7.32
CA ARG A 261 -2.74 -7.46 6.30
C ARG A 261 -1.96 -8.76 6.08
N ALA A 262 -0.71 -8.88 6.54
CA ALA A 262 0.05 -10.13 6.36
C ALA A 262 -0.56 -11.32 7.11
N GLY A 263 -1.22 -11.10 8.24
CA GLY A 263 -1.88 -12.15 9.02
C GLY A 263 -3.06 -12.81 8.32
N TYR A 264 -3.68 -12.15 7.31
CA TYR A 264 -4.72 -12.80 6.49
C TYR A 264 -4.22 -14.00 5.70
N LEU A 265 -2.92 -14.03 5.34
CA LEU A 265 -2.32 -15.05 4.49
C LEU A 265 -2.54 -16.47 5.02
N GLY A 266 -2.51 -16.65 6.34
CA GLY A 266 -2.67 -17.95 6.94
C GLY A 266 -3.97 -18.63 6.52
N ASP A 267 -5.08 -17.97 6.75
CA ASP A 267 -6.40 -18.55 6.52
C ASP A 267 -6.80 -18.52 5.05
N VAL A 268 -6.55 -17.42 4.37
CA VAL A 268 -6.91 -17.28 2.94
C VAL A 268 -6.21 -18.32 2.08
N LEU A 269 -4.97 -18.71 2.43
CA LEU A 269 -4.21 -19.74 1.74
C LEU A 269 -4.28 -21.12 2.41
N GLY A 270 -5.11 -21.28 3.44
CA GLY A 270 -5.37 -22.54 4.13
C GLY A 270 -4.25 -23.02 5.05
N TRP A 271 -3.42 -22.12 5.58
CA TRP A 271 -2.41 -22.41 6.60
C TRP A 271 -2.90 -22.04 8.00
N ASN A 272 -3.96 -22.70 8.48
CA ASN A 272 -4.54 -22.42 9.79
C ASN A 272 -3.55 -22.58 10.96
N ASP A 273 -2.59 -23.48 10.84
CA ASP A 273 -1.52 -23.68 11.81
C ASP A 273 -0.55 -22.50 11.86
N ARG A 274 -0.14 -21.96 10.71
CA ARG A 274 0.68 -20.74 10.64
C ARG A 274 -0.10 -19.53 11.17
N ALA A 275 -1.38 -19.39 10.81
CA ALA A 275 -2.25 -18.35 11.34
C ALA A 275 -2.26 -18.38 12.88
N ARG A 276 -2.51 -19.53 13.48
CA ARG A 276 -2.50 -19.68 14.95
C ARG A 276 -1.13 -19.38 15.56
N SER A 277 -0.04 -19.80 14.91
CA SER A 277 1.31 -19.48 15.39
C SER A 277 1.54 -17.97 15.45
N HIS A 278 1.15 -17.25 14.39
CA HIS A 278 1.25 -15.79 14.30
C HIS A 278 0.41 -15.12 15.39
N PHE A 279 -0.88 -15.45 15.48
CA PHE A 279 -1.79 -14.84 16.45
C PHE A 279 -1.39 -15.14 17.88
N ASP A 280 -0.96 -16.36 18.19
CA ASP A 280 -0.46 -16.73 19.51
C ASP A 280 0.80 -15.97 19.92
N ALA A 281 1.71 -15.75 18.97
CA ALA A 281 2.94 -15.03 19.23
C ALA A 281 2.67 -13.56 19.60
N TYR A 282 1.75 -12.92 18.92
CA TYR A 282 1.36 -11.53 19.21
C TYR A 282 0.34 -11.39 20.35
N ALA A 283 -0.46 -12.42 20.63
CA ALA A 283 -1.24 -12.46 21.87
C ALA A 283 -0.33 -12.36 23.12
N ARG A 284 0.85 -12.97 23.05
CA ARG A 284 1.87 -12.83 24.12
C ARG A 284 2.57 -11.46 24.12
N SER A 285 2.42 -10.69 23.07
CA SER A 285 2.94 -9.31 22.96
C SER A 285 1.95 -8.27 23.48
N GLN A 286 0.76 -8.68 23.89
CA GLN A 286 -0.22 -7.76 24.43
C GLN A 286 0.16 -7.33 25.86
N VAL A 287 0.13 -6.03 26.11
CA VAL A 287 0.32 -5.44 27.44
C VAL A 287 -0.87 -5.81 28.32
N ASN A 288 -0.61 -6.31 29.51
CA ASN A 288 -1.64 -6.78 30.45
C ASN A 288 -1.45 -6.33 31.91
N LYS A 289 -0.46 -5.47 32.16
CA LYS A 289 -0.12 -5.04 33.52
C LYS A 289 0.00 -3.53 33.69
N VAL A 290 0.21 -2.80 32.59
CA VAL A 290 0.34 -1.37 32.60
C VAL A 290 -1.03 -0.76 32.35
N SER A 291 -1.53 0.02 33.31
CA SER A 291 -2.72 0.84 33.14
C SER A 291 -2.35 2.31 33.13
N ALA A 292 -3.07 3.10 32.36
CA ALA A 292 -2.95 4.54 32.36
C ALA A 292 -4.32 5.17 32.49
N THR A 293 -4.36 6.27 33.22
CA THR A 293 -5.54 7.16 33.23
C THR A 293 -5.33 8.17 32.12
N GLN A 294 -6.30 8.27 31.24
CA GLN A 294 -6.29 9.23 30.15
C GLN A 294 -7.11 10.44 30.52
N SER A 295 -6.56 11.63 30.27
CA SER A 295 -7.33 12.84 30.10
C SER A 295 -7.62 13.00 28.61
N HIS A 296 -8.85 13.22 28.26
CA HIS A 296 -9.24 13.43 26.87
C HIS A 296 -9.31 14.93 26.57
N PRO A 297 -8.81 15.37 25.41
CA PRO A 297 -7.94 14.65 24.48
C PRO A 297 -6.56 14.48 25.07
N ALA A 298 -5.84 13.42 24.69
CA ALA A 298 -4.45 13.28 25.05
C ALA A 298 -3.65 14.42 24.41
N GLN A 299 -3.11 15.31 25.22
CA GLN A 299 -2.43 16.50 24.76
C GLN A 299 -0.95 16.46 25.14
N ASP A 300 -0.13 16.98 24.25
CA ASP A 300 1.18 17.47 24.58
C ASP A 300 1.02 18.87 25.18
N GLU A 301 1.07 18.99 26.49
CA GLU A 301 0.88 20.25 27.19
C GLU A 301 1.90 21.32 26.79
N LYS A 302 3.12 20.90 26.46
CA LYS A 302 4.18 21.82 26.07
C LYS A 302 3.92 22.47 24.71
N GLN A 303 3.36 21.70 23.79
CA GLN A 303 3.11 22.15 22.42
C GLN A 303 1.62 22.39 22.14
N HIS A 304 0.78 22.16 23.12
CA HIS A 304 -0.68 22.30 23.02
C HIS A 304 -1.30 21.50 21.88
N LEU A 305 -0.70 20.35 21.55
CA LEU A 305 -1.15 19.47 20.50
C LEU A 305 -1.80 18.21 21.08
N ALA A 306 -2.92 17.78 20.51
CA ALA A 306 -3.52 16.49 20.83
C ALA A 306 -2.72 15.40 20.14
N ARG A 307 -2.08 14.55 20.94
CA ARG A 307 -1.38 13.36 20.45
C ARG A 307 -1.05 12.41 21.59
N ALA A 308 -0.86 11.14 21.24
CA ALA A 308 -0.38 10.15 22.18
C ALA A 308 1.14 10.23 22.31
N GLU A 309 1.63 10.20 23.54
CA GLU A 309 3.08 10.11 23.77
C GLU A 309 3.60 8.69 23.50
N LYS A 310 4.75 8.61 22.84
CA LYS A 310 5.51 7.35 22.67
C LYS A 310 6.27 6.95 23.95
N ARG A 311 5.62 6.99 25.06
CA ARG A 311 6.22 6.66 26.34
C ARG A 311 5.42 5.59 27.05
N TRP A 312 6.11 4.57 27.54
CA TRP A 312 5.48 3.45 28.26
C TRP A 312 4.64 3.95 29.44
N GLY A 313 3.45 3.41 29.60
CA GLY A 313 2.50 3.82 30.62
C GLY A 313 1.62 5.01 30.26
N THR A 314 1.80 5.61 29.08
CA THR A 314 0.84 6.58 28.56
C THR A 314 -0.42 5.87 28.01
N PRO A 315 -1.51 6.60 27.73
CA PRO A 315 -2.77 5.99 27.31
C PRO A 315 -2.62 5.01 26.14
N MET A 316 -1.88 5.40 25.10
CA MET A 316 -1.67 4.56 23.92
C MET A 316 -0.90 3.27 24.25
N TYR A 317 0.13 3.34 25.08
CA TYR A 317 0.99 2.21 25.43
C TYR A 317 0.63 1.63 26.80
N SER A 318 -0.62 1.27 26.97
CA SER A 318 -1.22 0.78 28.21
C SER A 318 -1.83 -0.61 28.06
N ASN A 319 -2.52 -1.06 29.09
CA ASN A 319 -3.16 -2.39 29.09
C ASN A 319 -4.10 -2.58 27.89
N GLY A 320 -3.83 -3.60 27.09
CA GLY A 320 -4.53 -3.91 25.86
C GLY A 320 -3.73 -3.66 24.59
N TYR A 321 -2.71 -2.79 24.64
CA TYR A 321 -1.83 -2.52 23.48
C TYR A 321 -1.02 -3.76 23.09
N ILE A 322 -0.93 -4.04 21.79
CA ILE A 322 -0.16 -5.15 21.22
C ILE A 322 1.17 -4.60 20.68
N CYS A 323 2.27 -5.06 21.27
CA CYS A 323 3.61 -4.61 20.91
C CYS A 323 4.09 -5.18 19.57
N ARG A 324 5.06 -4.50 18.97
CA ARG A 324 5.59 -4.80 17.64
C ARG A 324 6.19 -6.18 17.50
N ASN A 325 6.99 -6.63 18.49
CA ASN A 325 7.73 -7.88 18.37
C ASN A 325 6.95 -9.05 18.95
N PRO A 326 6.96 -10.22 18.30
CA PRO A 326 6.27 -11.39 18.81
C PRO A 326 6.87 -11.85 20.13
N ASN A 327 6.02 -12.34 21.03
CA ASN A 327 6.37 -12.87 22.37
C ASN A 327 6.98 -11.84 23.36
N ARG A 328 6.90 -10.55 23.04
CA ARG A 328 7.46 -9.47 23.88
C ARG A 328 6.45 -8.33 23.99
N ASN A 329 6.15 -7.91 25.21
CA ASN A 329 5.18 -6.83 25.50
C ASN A 329 5.85 -5.57 26.09
N ASP A 330 7.08 -5.30 25.69
CA ASP A 330 7.92 -4.21 26.17
C ASP A 330 8.44 -3.26 25.09
N GLN A 331 7.95 -3.40 23.84
CA GLN A 331 8.39 -2.59 22.72
C GLN A 331 7.24 -1.91 22.01
N MET A 332 7.23 -0.60 22.10
CA MET A 332 6.24 0.28 21.50
C MET A 332 6.51 0.49 20.00
N HIS A 333 5.45 0.69 19.21
CA HIS A 333 5.51 1.09 17.83
C HIS A 333 4.22 1.83 17.41
N HIS A 334 3.62 1.48 16.26
CA HIS A 334 2.35 2.06 15.82
C HIS A 334 1.18 1.54 16.65
N TYR A 335 0.14 2.35 16.82
CA TYR A 335 -1.05 1.86 17.48
C TYR A 335 -2.00 1.13 16.51
N ASP A 336 -2.16 1.62 15.31
CA ASP A 336 -3.13 1.11 14.33
C ASP A 336 -2.80 -0.29 13.76
N MET A 337 -1.57 -0.79 13.91
CA MET A 337 -1.29 -2.20 13.71
C MET A 337 -2.11 -3.11 14.66
N ASN A 338 -2.62 -2.57 15.78
CA ASN A 338 -3.49 -3.30 16.70
C ASN A 338 -4.87 -3.54 16.09
N LEU A 339 -5.42 -2.55 15.38
CA LEU A 339 -6.68 -2.68 14.65
C LEU A 339 -6.59 -3.78 13.61
N ASN A 340 -5.51 -3.79 12.83
CA ASN A 340 -5.27 -4.81 11.81
C ASN A 340 -5.08 -6.20 12.42
N TYR A 341 -4.25 -6.34 13.44
CA TYR A 341 -4.04 -7.63 14.08
C TYR A 341 -5.35 -8.24 14.60
N ILE A 342 -6.18 -7.45 15.24
CA ILE A 342 -7.48 -7.92 15.75
C ILE A 342 -8.40 -8.29 14.59
N ASP A 343 -8.42 -7.50 13.53
CA ASP A 343 -9.23 -7.80 12.37
C ASP A 343 -8.78 -9.10 11.67
N GLU A 344 -7.49 -9.30 11.50
CA GLU A 344 -6.90 -10.52 10.96
C GLU A 344 -7.23 -11.74 11.82
N LEU A 345 -7.16 -11.61 13.15
CA LEU A 345 -7.57 -12.66 14.11
C LEU A 345 -9.07 -12.98 14.00
N LEU A 346 -9.92 -11.97 13.84
CA LEU A 346 -11.35 -12.18 13.68
C LEU A 346 -11.67 -12.87 12.35
N TRP A 347 -10.95 -12.57 11.29
CA TRP A 347 -11.04 -13.31 10.03
C TRP A 347 -10.61 -14.77 10.18
N HIS A 348 -9.62 -15.09 11.01
CA HIS A 348 -9.30 -16.49 11.33
C HIS A 348 -10.53 -17.25 11.84
N PHE A 349 -11.32 -16.64 12.74
CA PHE A 349 -12.54 -17.26 13.24
C PHE A 349 -13.66 -17.35 12.18
N GLN A 350 -13.65 -16.47 11.19
CA GLN A 350 -14.57 -16.56 10.06
C GLN A 350 -14.24 -17.75 9.12
N TYR A 351 -13.02 -18.28 9.16
CA TYR A 351 -12.64 -19.48 8.42
C TYR A 351 -12.92 -20.80 9.18
N ASN A 352 -12.83 -20.83 10.49
CA ASN A 352 -12.89 -22.10 11.20
C ASN A 352 -13.85 -22.15 12.42
N ALA A 353 -14.16 -21.05 13.09
CA ALA A 353 -15.03 -20.98 14.28
C ALA A 353 -14.67 -22.02 15.38
N ASP A 354 -13.37 -22.23 15.63
CA ASP A 354 -12.89 -23.14 16.68
C ASP A 354 -13.19 -22.57 18.06
N ILE A 355 -14.15 -23.17 18.75
CA ILE A 355 -14.61 -22.72 20.06
C ILE A 355 -13.51 -22.75 21.13
N ALA A 356 -12.62 -23.75 21.07
CA ALA A 356 -11.50 -23.84 22.03
C ALA A 356 -10.50 -22.70 21.79
N TYR A 357 -10.22 -22.39 20.54
CA TYR A 357 -9.33 -21.28 20.20
C TYR A 357 -9.98 -19.91 20.43
N ILE A 358 -11.27 -19.76 20.19
CA ILE A 358 -12.04 -18.56 20.58
C ILE A 358 -11.90 -18.33 22.10
N ARG A 359 -12.11 -19.36 22.94
CA ARG A 359 -11.93 -19.23 24.40
C ARG A 359 -10.52 -18.83 24.80
N LYS A 360 -9.51 -19.38 24.11
CA LYS A 360 -8.10 -19.05 24.33
C LYS A 360 -7.80 -17.59 24.02
N MET A 361 -8.31 -17.09 22.90
CA MET A 361 -8.01 -15.74 22.40
C MET A 361 -8.95 -14.67 22.94
N TRP A 362 -10.07 -15.06 23.56
CA TRP A 362 -11.05 -14.13 24.10
C TRP A 362 -10.46 -13.03 24.99
N PRO A 363 -9.55 -13.32 25.95
CA PRO A 363 -8.96 -12.27 26.78
C PRO A 363 -8.14 -11.25 26.00
N VAL A 364 -7.62 -11.63 24.83
CA VAL A 364 -6.86 -10.72 23.95
C VAL A 364 -7.80 -9.74 23.27
N VAL A 365 -8.90 -10.27 22.72
CA VAL A 365 -9.94 -9.46 22.06
C VAL A 365 -10.61 -8.53 23.07
N GLU A 366 -11.02 -9.06 24.21
CA GLU A 366 -11.69 -8.28 25.29
C GLU A 366 -10.82 -7.11 25.75
N ARG A 367 -9.53 -7.35 26.07
CA ARG A 367 -8.60 -6.28 26.45
C ARG A 367 -8.35 -5.26 25.35
N HIS A 368 -8.33 -5.69 24.11
CA HIS A 368 -8.19 -4.76 22.98
C HIS A 368 -9.41 -3.83 22.88
N LEU A 369 -10.63 -4.38 22.93
CA LEU A 369 -11.86 -3.57 22.86
C LEU A 369 -11.96 -2.60 24.04
N GLU A 370 -11.58 -3.03 25.25
CA GLU A 370 -11.49 -2.13 26.41
C GLU A 370 -10.43 -1.04 26.23
N TRP A 371 -9.30 -1.37 25.59
CA TRP A 371 -8.23 -0.42 25.31
C TRP A 371 -8.65 0.62 24.27
N GLU A 372 -9.29 0.20 23.19
CA GLU A 372 -9.86 1.07 22.17
C GLU A 372 -10.90 2.02 22.77
N LYS A 373 -11.89 1.48 23.48
CA LYS A 373 -12.96 2.28 24.11
C LYS A 373 -12.41 3.32 25.07
N ARG A 374 -11.48 2.91 25.93
CA ARG A 374 -10.88 3.79 26.94
C ARG A 374 -10.03 4.92 26.34
N ASN A 375 -9.27 4.63 25.27
CA ASN A 375 -8.27 5.55 24.76
C ASN A 375 -8.72 6.34 23.53
N PHE A 376 -9.65 5.80 22.76
CA PHE A 376 -10.04 6.37 21.47
C PHE A 376 -11.55 6.65 21.34
N ASP A 377 -12.33 6.39 22.38
CA ASP A 377 -13.70 6.87 22.53
C ASP A 377 -13.97 7.26 24.00
N PRO A 378 -13.15 8.15 24.58
CA PRO A 378 -13.30 8.51 25.99
C PRO A 378 -14.46 9.47 26.25
N ASP A 379 -14.97 10.17 25.27
CA ASP A 379 -16.17 11.03 25.36
C ASP A 379 -17.49 10.26 25.14
N GLY A 380 -17.38 8.99 24.73
CA GLY A 380 -18.53 8.09 24.64
C GLY A 380 -19.46 8.40 23.47
N ASP A 381 -18.97 9.03 22.42
CA ASP A 381 -19.76 9.36 21.24
C ASP A 381 -19.82 8.25 20.20
N HIS A 382 -19.15 7.11 20.48
CA HIS A 382 -19.08 5.89 19.68
C HIS A 382 -18.35 6.05 18.32
N LEU A 383 -17.59 7.13 18.15
CA LEU A 383 -16.67 7.31 17.05
C LEU A 383 -15.25 7.30 17.59
N TYR A 384 -14.40 6.51 16.96
CA TYR A 384 -13.06 6.25 17.52
C TYR A 384 -12.07 7.28 16.99
N ASP A 385 -11.48 8.01 17.90
CA ASP A 385 -10.47 9.02 17.65
C ASP A 385 -9.17 8.42 17.14
N ALA A 386 -8.46 9.14 16.30
CA ALA A 386 -7.13 8.74 15.88
C ALA A 386 -6.24 9.98 15.72
N TYR A 387 -5.49 10.29 16.72
CA TYR A 387 -4.61 11.46 16.73
C TYR A 387 -3.12 11.11 16.56
N CYS A 388 -2.78 9.86 16.40
CA CYS A 388 -1.43 9.39 16.10
C CYS A 388 -1.44 8.11 15.25
N CYS A 389 -2.40 8.01 14.37
CA CYS A 389 -2.56 6.94 13.41
C CYS A 389 -1.67 7.19 12.20
N ILE A 390 -1.01 6.17 11.73
CA ILE A 390 -0.26 6.20 10.47
C ILE A 390 -0.80 5.13 9.51
N TRP A 391 -2.10 5.16 9.31
CA TRP A 391 -2.74 4.26 8.36
C TRP A 391 -2.16 4.45 6.96
N ALA A 392 -1.87 3.34 6.29
CA ALA A 392 -1.30 3.25 4.97
C ALA A 392 0.08 3.88 4.77
N SER A 393 0.60 4.71 5.69
CA SER A 393 1.82 5.47 5.47
C SER A 393 2.45 5.98 6.74
N ASP A 394 3.77 6.07 6.73
CA ASP A 394 4.52 6.80 7.74
C ASP A 394 4.36 8.33 7.64
N ALA A 395 3.72 8.84 6.60
CA ALA A 395 3.48 10.26 6.39
C ALA A 395 2.17 10.76 6.98
N LEU A 396 1.28 9.85 7.38
CA LEU A 396 -0.04 10.19 7.86
C LEU A 396 -0.10 10.29 9.38
N TYR A 397 -0.81 11.27 9.86
CA TYR A 397 -1.33 11.34 11.21
C TYR A 397 -2.53 12.28 11.27
N TYR A 398 -3.47 11.94 12.11
CA TYR A 398 -4.71 12.69 12.25
C TYR A 398 -4.61 13.71 13.38
N ASN A 399 -5.28 14.84 13.17
CA ASN A 399 -5.39 15.88 14.19
C ASN A 399 -6.58 15.69 15.12
N GLY A 400 -7.26 14.66 15.03
CA GLY A 400 -8.44 14.56 15.75
C GLY A 400 -9.00 13.19 15.59
N GLY A 401 -10.10 13.16 15.79
CA GLY A 401 -11.35 12.98 16.30
C GLY A 401 -11.92 11.75 15.73
N ALA A 402 -13.15 11.79 15.36
CA ALA A 402 -13.90 10.67 14.81
C ALA A 402 -13.34 10.21 13.45
N VAL A 403 -12.49 9.19 13.45
CA VAL A 403 -11.83 8.70 12.23
C VAL A 403 -12.61 7.53 11.64
N THR A 404 -12.91 7.62 10.35
CA THR A 404 -13.78 6.67 9.66
C THR A 404 -13.24 5.25 9.66
N HIS A 405 -11.98 5.02 9.28
CA HIS A 405 -11.45 3.65 9.23
C HIS A 405 -11.28 3.02 10.62
N SER A 406 -10.87 3.79 11.63
CA SER A 406 -10.75 3.28 13.01
C SER A 406 -12.10 2.89 13.58
N SER A 407 -13.13 3.73 13.37
CA SER A 407 -14.50 3.44 13.78
C SER A 407 -15.07 2.21 13.07
N ALA A 408 -14.80 2.03 11.79
CA ALA A 408 -15.24 0.87 11.02
C ALA A 408 -14.61 -0.44 11.52
N TYR A 409 -13.33 -0.46 11.84
CA TYR A 409 -12.69 -1.64 12.45
C TYR A 409 -13.29 -1.97 13.81
N ASN A 410 -13.55 -0.98 14.65
CA ASN A 410 -14.18 -1.18 15.95
C ASN A 410 -15.63 -1.68 15.83
N TYR A 411 -16.37 -1.25 14.81
CA TYR A 411 -17.68 -1.82 14.49
C TYR A 411 -17.59 -3.33 14.24
N ARG A 412 -16.75 -3.76 13.27
CA ARG A 412 -16.59 -5.19 12.95
C ARG A 412 -16.08 -5.99 14.15
N ALA A 413 -15.15 -5.42 14.91
CA ALA A 413 -14.60 -6.08 16.08
C ALA A 413 -15.70 -6.35 17.13
N ASN A 414 -16.52 -5.38 17.46
CA ASN A 414 -17.64 -5.56 18.40
C ASN A 414 -18.71 -6.50 17.85
N LEU A 415 -19.07 -6.39 16.56
CA LEU A 415 -20.05 -7.28 15.93
C LEU A 415 -19.64 -8.75 16.02
N LEU A 416 -18.38 -9.06 15.70
CA LEU A 416 -17.89 -10.44 15.74
C LEU A 416 -17.59 -10.90 17.19
N ALA A 417 -17.14 -10.01 18.07
CA ALA A 417 -16.99 -10.30 19.48
C ALA A 417 -18.33 -10.68 20.14
N ALA A 418 -19.42 -10.01 19.78
CA ALA A 418 -20.76 -10.38 20.24
C ALA A 418 -21.10 -11.82 19.85
N ARG A 419 -20.84 -12.20 18.60
CA ARG A 419 -21.08 -13.58 18.14
C ARG A 419 -20.17 -14.60 18.82
N MET A 420 -18.90 -14.26 19.02
CA MET A 420 -17.95 -15.10 19.74
C MET A 420 -18.37 -15.28 21.20
N ALA A 421 -18.85 -14.22 21.87
CA ALA A 421 -19.35 -14.27 23.25
C ALA A 421 -20.51 -15.26 23.37
N GLU A 422 -21.49 -15.21 22.47
CA GLU A 422 -22.59 -16.20 22.40
C GLU A 422 -22.07 -17.64 22.31
N LEU A 423 -21.12 -17.90 21.41
CA LEU A 423 -20.57 -19.22 21.14
C LEU A 423 -19.81 -19.81 22.35
N ILE A 424 -19.20 -18.96 23.18
CA ILE A 424 -18.45 -19.40 24.36
C ILE A 424 -19.25 -19.28 25.68
N GLY A 425 -20.52 -18.86 25.62
CA GLY A 425 -21.41 -18.74 26.78
C GLY A 425 -21.16 -17.50 27.63
N ARG A 426 -20.68 -16.40 27.00
CA ARG A 426 -20.56 -15.08 27.63
C ARG A 426 -21.69 -14.14 27.20
N ASP A 427 -21.89 -13.05 27.95
CA ASP A 427 -22.90 -12.05 27.59
C ASP A 427 -22.49 -11.29 26.30
N PRO A 428 -23.27 -11.38 25.21
CA PRO A 428 -23.01 -10.67 23.97
C PRO A 428 -23.49 -9.21 23.98
N LYS A 429 -24.39 -8.83 24.92
CA LYS A 429 -25.08 -7.56 24.89
C LYS A 429 -24.20 -6.33 24.85
N PRO A 430 -23.11 -6.22 25.65
CA PRO A 430 -22.26 -5.03 25.59
C PRO A 430 -21.68 -4.80 24.19
N TYR A 431 -21.25 -5.85 23.52
CA TYR A 431 -20.67 -5.80 22.18
C TYR A 431 -21.72 -5.52 21.10
N GLN A 432 -22.92 -6.09 21.24
CA GLN A 432 -24.05 -5.80 20.33
C GLN A 432 -24.47 -4.33 20.43
N GLN A 433 -24.53 -3.80 21.64
CA GLN A 433 -24.90 -2.40 21.88
C GLN A 433 -23.84 -1.45 21.31
N GLU A 434 -22.57 -1.74 21.56
CA GLU A 434 -21.48 -0.91 21.02
C GLU A 434 -21.44 -0.95 19.49
N ALA A 435 -21.54 -2.13 18.87
CA ALA A 435 -21.59 -2.24 17.43
C ALA A 435 -22.78 -1.44 16.83
N ALA A 436 -23.95 -1.51 17.43
CA ALA A 436 -25.13 -0.76 16.99
C ALA A 436 -24.92 0.76 17.13
N ALA A 437 -24.31 1.20 18.22
CA ALA A 437 -24.04 2.62 18.47
C ALA A 437 -22.98 3.17 17.49
N ILE A 438 -21.90 2.42 17.22
CA ILE A 438 -20.89 2.79 16.21
C ILE A 438 -21.56 2.92 14.83
N LEU A 439 -22.37 1.96 14.45
CA LEU A 439 -23.06 1.96 13.16
C LEU A 439 -23.95 3.21 13.00
N ASP A 440 -24.72 3.56 14.03
CA ASP A 440 -25.57 4.75 14.05
C ASP A 440 -24.74 6.04 14.00
N ALA A 441 -23.68 6.12 14.81
CA ALA A 441 -22.80 7.29 14.85
C ALA A 441 -22.06 7.51 13.51
N MET A 442 -21.52 6.46 12.90
CA MET A 442 -20.85 6.57 11.59
C MET A 442 -21.81 7.03 10.50
N ASN A 443 -23.03 6.48 10.48
CA ASN A 443 -24.00 6.83 9.44
C ASN A 443 -24.67 8.19 9.66
N SER A 444 -24.80 8.64 10.91
CA SER A 444 -25.43 9.95 11.21
C SER A 444 -24.42 11.11 11.15
N ARG A 445 -23.16 10.87 11.47
CA ARG A 445 -22.16 11.94 11.57
C ARG A 445 -21.14 11.95 10.45
N LEU A 446 -20.59 10.78 10.07
CA LEU A 446 -19.51 10.72 9.08
C LEU A 446 -19.99 10.52 7.66
N TRP A 447 -21.18 9.94 7.45
CA TRP A 447 -21.74 9.80 6.11
C TRP A 447 -22.15 11.16 5.55
N LEU A 448 -21.67 11.49 4.36
CA LEU A 448 -21.97 12.72 3.62
C LEU A 448 -23.04 12.41 2.56
N GLU A 449 -24.30 12.60 2.91
CA GLU A 449 -25.43 12.16 2.08
C GLU A 449 -25.45 12.82 0.69
N ASP A 450 -25.09 14.09 0.62
CA ASP A 450 -25.02 14.85 -0.62
C ASP A 450 -23.84 14.45 -1.52
N LYS A 451 -22.77 13.88 -0.93
CA LYS A 451 -21.56 13.46 -1.62
C LYS A 451 -21.50 11.96 -1.88
N GLY A 452 -22.22 11.17 -1.10
CA GLY A 452 -22.33 9.72 -1.24
C GLY A 452 -21.12 8.94 -0.75
N HIS A 453 -20.36 9.48 0.21
CA HIS A 453 -19.25 8.78 0.86
C HIS A 453 -19.09 9.24 2.31
N TRP A 454 -18.22 8.57 3.07
CA TRP A 454 -17.86 9.00 4.43
C TRP A 454 -16.81 10.10 4.38
N ALA A 455 -16.90 11.05 5.30
CA ALA A 455 -15.80 11.96 5.60
C ALA A 455 -14.55 11.17 5.98
N GLU A 456 -13.37 11.72 5.78
CA GLU A 456 -12.12 11.14 6.27
C GLU A 456 -12.13 11.04 7.78
N TYR A 457 -12.45 12.16 8.44
CA TYR A 457 -12.63 12.26 9.88
C TYR A 457 -13.38 13.55 10.25
N GLU A 458 -13.80 13.65 11.50
CA GLU A 458 -14.30 14.88 12.12
C GLU A 458 -13.28 15.35 13.17
N ASP A 459 -12.98 16.65 13.22
CA ASP A 459 -12.02 17.19 14.18
C ASP A 459 -12.38 16.84 15.62
N LEU A 460 -11.38 16.50 16.43
CA LEU A 460 -11.55 16.15 17.83
C LEU A 460 -12.16 17.29 18.66
N MET A 461 -11.77 18.52 18.38
CA MET A 461 -12.13 19.69 19.16
C MET A 461 -12.45 20.89 18.26
N GLY A 462 -12.75 22.00 18.88
CA GLY A 462 -12.97 23.29 18.20
C GLY A 462 -14.24 23.32 17.35
N LEU A 463 -14.11 23.61 16.09
CA LEU A 463 -15.25 23.76 15.17
C LEU A 463 -15.88 22.44 14.75
N LYS A 464 -15.32 21.28 15.15
CA LYS A 464 -15.81 19.96 14.76
C LYS A 464 -16.00 19.82 13.24
N ARG A 465 -15.00 20.27 12.48
CA ARG A 465 -15.07 20.26 11.02
C ARG A 465 -14.97 18.84 10.51
N LYS A 466 -15.77 18.53 9.52
CA LYS A 466 -15.67 17.28 8.75
C LYS A 466 -14.73 17.48 7.59
N HIS A 467 -13.79 16.57 7.44
CA HIS A 467 -12.86 16.53 6.31
C HIS A 467 -13.50 15.71 5.20
N GLU A 468 -14.10 16.38 4.26
CA GLU A 468 -14.95 15.76 3.24
C GLU A 468 -14.17 15.11 2.09
N SER A 469 -12.89 15.43 1.94
CA SER A 469 -12.00 14.77 1.00
C SER A 469 -11.46 13.48 1.62
N ALA A 470 -11.99 12.35 1.21
CA ALA A 470 -11.62 11.05 1.76
C ALA A 470 -10.48 10.40 0.98
N ALA A 471 -9.60 9.72 1.68
CA ALA A 471 -8.65 8.78 1.12
C ALA A 471 -9.34 7.45 0.79
N VAL A 472 -8.68 6.60 0.00
CA VAL A 472 -9.25 5.29 -0.36
C VAL A 472 -9.52 4.40 0.85
N TRP A 473 -8.73 4.51 1.92
CA TRP A 473 -8.96 3.72 3.15
C TRP A 473 -10.21 4.11 3.92
N SER A 474 -10.66 5.36 3.83
CA SER A 474 -11.95 5.79 4.40
C SER A 474 -13.15 5.41 3.53
N ILE A 475 -12.89 4.82 2.37
CA ILE A 475 -13.90 4.22 1.49
C ILE A 475 -13.92 2.71 1.64
N TYR A 476 -12.78 2.03 1.46
CA TYR A 476 -12.79 0.57 1.46
C TYR A 476 -13.00 -0.03 2.86
N THR A 477 -12.52 0.61 3.93
CA THR A 477 -12.65 0.01 5.28
C THR A 477 -14.09 -0.07 5.76
N PRO A 478 -14.93 0.98 5.67
CA PRO A 478 -16.36 0.86 6.01
C PRO A 478 -17.09 -0.21 5.19
N ILE A 479 -16.77 -0.33 3.90
CA ILE A 479 -17.36 -1.34 3.03
C ILE A 479 -16.94 -2.75 3.46
N ASP A 480 -15.64 -2.97 3.65
CA ASP A 480 -15.10 -4.27 4.06
C ASP A 480 -15.57 -4.67 5.47
N CYS A 481 -15.74 -3.70 6.37
CA CYS A 481 -16.27 -3.92 7.71
C CYS A 481 -17.80 -4.10 7.77
N GLY A 482 -18.53 -3.80 6.68
CA GLY A 482 -19.98 -3.93 6.63
C GLY A 482 -20.75 -2.83 7.37
N VAL A 483 -20.16 -1.64 7.49
CA VAL A 483 -20.80 -0.46 8.12
C VAL A 483 -21.87 0.16 7.22
N CYS A 484 -22.03 -0.32 6.00
CA CYS A 484 -22.84 0.31 4.97
C CYS A 484 -23.97 -0.56 4.45
N SER A 485 -25.01 0.09 3.94
CA SER A 485 -25.97 -0.53 3.04
C SER A 485 -25.31 -0.82 1.68
N PRO A 486 -25.88 -1.74 0.87
CA PRO A 486 -25.41 -1.95 -0.50
C PRO A 486 -25.38 -0.68 -1.36
N GLU A 487 -26.35 0.21 -1.15
CA GLU A 487 -26.42 1.50 -1.85
C GLU A 487 -25.28 2.43 -1.45
N GLN A 488 -25.01 2.54 -0.16
CA GLN A 488 -23.87 3.33 0.34
C GLN A 488 -22.54 2.81 -0.19
N ALA A 489 -22.33 1.48 -0.21
CA ALA A 489 -21.13 0.90 -0.79
C ALA A 489 -20.98 1.24 -2.28
N TYR A 490 -22.09 1.16 -3.03
CA TYR A 490 -22.11 1.54 -4.43
C TYR A 490 -21.74 3.02 -4.62
N ARG A 491 -22.39 3.94 -3.88
CA ARG A 491 -22.14 5.39 -3.96
C ARG A 491 -20.70 5.74 -3.54
N ALA A 492 -20.20 5.16 -2.45
CA ALA A 492 -18.86 5.44 -1.95
C ALA A 492 -17.76 5.01 -2.93
N THR A 493 -17.92 3.87 -3.61
CA THR A 493 -16.99 3.48 -4.68
C THR A 493 -17.08 4.42 -5.89
N ARG A 494 -18.22 5.06 -6.14
CA ARG A 494 -18.35 6.10 -7.18
C ARG A 494 -17.57 7.38 -6.85
N TYR A 495 -17.47 7.73 -5.58
CA TYR A 495 -16.60 8.83 -5.15
C TYR A 495 -15.14 8.56 -5.59
N VAL A 496 -14.64 7.34 -5.44
CA VAL A 496 -13.29 6.98 -5.90
C VAL A 496 -13.13 7.20 -7.40
N ASP A 497 -14.15 6.84 -8.21
CA ASP A 497 -14.10 7.05 -9.66
C ASP A 497 -13.91 8.53 -10.05
N HIS A 498 -14.45 9.43 -9.25
CA HIS A 498 -14.48 10.87 -9.58
C HIS A 498 -13.39 11.68 -8.90
N ALA A 499 -13.08 11.35 -7.66
CA ALA A 499 -12.26 12.20 -6.82
C ALA A 499 -10.80 11.72 -6.74
N ILE A 500 -10.55 10.43 -6.89
CA ILE A 500 -9.21 9.86 -6.76
C ILE A 500 -8.53 9.75 -8.12
N PRO A 501 -7.29 10.24 -8.27
CA PRO A 501 -6.56 10.16 -9.53
C PRO A 501 -6.40 8.71 -10.05
N HIS A 502 -6.72 8.51 -11.32
CA HIS A 502 -6.56 7.26 -12.03
C HIS A 502 -5.41 7.36 -13.02
N ILE A 503 -4.54 6.37 -13.03
CA ILE A 503 -3.35 6.33 -13.87
C ILE A 503 -3.52 5.18 -14.87
N PRO A 504 -3.63 5.47 -16.18
CA PRO A 504 -3.73 4.42 -17.20
C PRO A 504 -2.50 3.51 -17.16
N VAL A 505 -2.71 2.20 -17.22
CA VAL A 505 -1.66 1.18 -17.24
C VAL A 505 -1.57 0.55 -18.63
N ARG A 506 -2.59 -0.21 -19.03
CA ARG A 506 -2.62 -0.87 -20.35
C ARG A 506 -4.07 -1.08 -20.79
N GLY A 507 -4.39 -0.69 -22.02
CA GLY A 507 -5.76 -0.81 -22.53
C GLY A 507 -6.73 -0.05 -21.64
N ASP A 508 -7.78 -0.74 -21.19
CA ASP A 508 -8.81 -0.17 -20.31
C ASP A 508 -8.47 -0.30 -18.81
N TYR A 509 -7.28 -0.82 -18.47
CA TYR A 509 -6.86 -0.97 -17.08
C TYR A 509 -6.21 0.28 -16.54
N ALA A 510 -6.47 0.56 -15.28
CA ALA A 510 -5.86 1.68 -14.57
C ALA A 510 -5.51 1.28 -13.15
N THR A 511 -4.49 1.90 -12.60
CA THR A 511 -4.24 1.94 -11.16
C THR A 511 -4.69 3.29 -10.61
N ILE A 512 -4.73 3.46 -9.29
CA ILE A 512 -5.20 4.69 -8.64
C ILE A 512 -4.20 5.21 -7.62
N ALA A 513 -4.25 6.50 -7.40
CA ALA A 513 -3.58 7.10 -6.26
C ALA A 513 -4.31 6.74 -4.94
N THR A 514 -3.62 6.89 -3.84
CA THR A 514 -4.19 6.68 -2.49
C THR A 514 -5.12 7.79 -2.07
N THR A 515 -4.85 9.00 -2.53
CA THR A 515 -5.59 10.22 -2.20
C THR A 515 -5.56 11.20 -3.38
N ASN A 516 -6.41 12.20 -3.31
CA ASN A 516 -6.31 13.41 -4.14
C ASN A 516 -5.65 14.57 -3.36
N TRP A 517 -5.08 14.30 -2.19
CA TRP A 517 -4.45 15.32 -1.35
C TRP A 517 -3.10 15.73 -1.90
N GLN A 518 -2.70 16.94 -1.58
CA GLN A 518 -1.42 17.49 -1.98
C GLN A 518 -0.78 18.27 -0.81
N PRO A 519 0.54 18.32 -0.82
CA PRO A 519 1.48 17.79 -1.81
C PRO A 519 1.67 16.27 -1.68
N TYR A 520 2.37 15.69 -2.66
CA TYR A 520 2.84 14.31 -2.58
C TYR A 520 3.72 14.11 -1.34
N ASP A 521 3.46 13.03 -0.63
CA ASP A 521 4.33 12.53 0.41
C ASP A 521 4.14 11.01 0.54
N TRP A 522 5.12 10.28 0.96
CA TRP A 522 5.21 8.83 1.14
C TRP A 522 4.06 8.00 0.49
N SER A 523 2.90 7.85 1.13
CA SER A 523 1.70 7.20 0.57
C SER A 523 0.55 8.16 0.30
N ILE A 524 0.80 9.46 0.34
CA ILE A 524 -0.19 10.48 0.01
C ILE A 524 -0.04 10.86 -1.45
N ASN A 525 -1.11 10.83 -2.21
CA ASN A 525 -1.10 11.08 -3.65
C ASN A 525 -0.09 10.19 -4.38
N ASN A 526 -0.03 8.94 -4.01
CA ASN A 526 0.91 7.95 -4.49
C ASN A 526 0.21 6.65 -4.85
N VAL A 527 0.86 5.77 -5.61
CA VAL A 527 0.32 4.46 -5.98
C VAL A 527 0.92 3.38 -5.07
N ALA A 528 0.18 3.04 -4.03
CA ALA A 528 0.50 1.94 -3.14
C ALA A 528 -0.36 0.71 -3.49
N ALA A 529 0.28 -0.37 -3.88
CA ALA A 529 -0.39 -1.53 -4.45
C ALA A 529 -1.43 -2.18 -3.52
N ALA A 530 -1.15 -2.24 -2.22
CA ALA A 530 -2.09 -2.76 -1.23
C ALA A 530 -3.37 -1.94 -1.16
N GLU A 531 -3.27 -0.63 -1.23
CA GLU A 531 -4.41 0.29 -1.21
C GLU A 531 -5.28 0.12 -2.47
N VAL A 532 -4.64 -0.05 -3.62
CA VAL A 532 -5.33 -0.34 -4.89
C VAL A 532 -6.10 -1.67 -4.80
N MET A 533 -5.45 -2.72 -4.29
CA MET A 533 -6.07 -4.04 -4.18
C MET A 533 -7.22 -4.06 -3.16
N HIS A 534 -7.09 -3.36 -2.03
CA HIS A 534 -8.18 -3.27 -1.05
C HIS A 534 -9.36 -2.46 -1.60
N THR A 535 -9.08 -1.40 -2.36
CA THR A 535 -10.12 -0.66 -3.07
C THR A 535 -10.84 -1.54 -4.10
N ALA A 536 -10.10 -2.34 -4.86
CA ALA A 536 -10.70 -3.31 -5.80
C ALA A 536 -11.59 -4.33 -5.07
N LEU A 537 -11.16 -4.83 -3.88
CA LEU A 537 -11.99 -5.69 -3.04
C LEU A 537 -13.30 -5.00 -2.64
N ALA A 538 -13.23 -3.74 -2.22
CA ALA A 538 -14.42 -2.96 -1.88
C ALA A 538 -15.38 -2.79 -3.08
N TYR A 539 -14.84 -2.60 -4.29
CA TYR A 539 -15.66 -2.57 -5.51
C TYR A 539 -16.35 -3.91 -5.77
N TYR A 540 -15.67 -5.04 -5.57
CA TYR A 540 -16.31 -6.36 -5.61
C TYR A 540 -17.43 -6.47 -4.56
N GLN A 541 -17.17 -6.02 -3.34
CA GLN A 541 -18.14 -6.03 -2.25
C GLN A 541 -19.34 -5.11 -2.53
N ALA A 542 -19.12 -4.00 -3.21
CA ALA A 542 -20.16 -3.11 -3.70
C ALA A 542 -20.93 -3.65 -4.92
N GLY A 543 -20.54 -4.81 -5.48
CA GLY A 543 -21.19 -5.40 -6.65
C GLY A 543 -20.78 -4.80 -7.99
N ARG A 544 -19.75 -3.97 -8.03
CA ARG A 544 -19.23 -3.32 -9.24
C ARG A 544 -18.11 -4.15 -9.87
N THR A 545 -18.46 -5.33 -10.33
CA THR A 545 -17.50 -6.39 -10.71
C THR A 545 -16.58 -6.01 -11.87
N ASP A 546 -17.09 -5.38 -12.92
CA ASP A 546 -16.27 -5.00 -14.08
C ASP A 546 -15.29 -3.87 -13.72
N ALA A 547 -15.72 -2.88 -12.92
CA ALA A 547 -14.87 -1.82 -12.42
C ALA A 547 -13.80 -2.37 -11.45
N ALA A 548 -14.20 -3.26 -10.54
CA ALA A 548 -13.28 -3.96 -9.65
C ALA A 548 -12.20 -4.72 -10.41
N TYR A 549 -12.60 -5.44 -11.46
CA TYR A 549 -11.69 -6.21 -12.30
C TYR A 549 -10.67 -5.31 -13.02
N ARG A 550 -11.13 -4.18 -13.60
CA ARG A 550 -10.23 -3.22 -14.26
C ARG A 550 -9.19 -2.66 -13.31
N LEU A 551 -9.60 -2.28 -12.11
CA LEU A 551 -8.72 -1.74 -11.08
C LEU A 551 -7.72 -2.79 -10.58
N MET A 552 -8.19 -3.99 -10.26
CA MET A 552 -7.36 -5.11 -9.85
C MET A 552 -6.32 -5.46 -10.93
N MET A 553 -6.77 -5.57 -12.20
CA MET A 553 -5.88 -5.88 -13.31
C MET A 553 -4.89 -4.76 -13.60
N GLY A 554 -5.29 -3.50 -13.45
CA GLY A 554 -4.37 -2.36 -13.52
C GLY A 554 -3.21 -2.51 -12.56
N ASN A 555 -3.49 -2.83 -11.30
CA ASN A 555 -2.44 -3.06 -10.31
C ASN A 555 -1.58 -4.31 -10.63
N ILE A 556 -2.21 -5.42 -11.06
CA ILE A 556 -1.49 -6.66 -11.42
C ILE A 556 -0.55 -6.41 -12.62
N ILE A 557 -1.03 -5.76 -13.66
CA ILE A 557 -0.21 -5.46 -14.84
C ILE A 557 0.94 -4.52 -14.48
N ASP A 558 0.67 -3.44 -13.74
CA ASP A 558 1.68 -2.52 -13.26
C ASP A 558 2.77 -3.26 -12.46
N GLN A 559 2.39 -3.96 -11.40
CA GLN A 559 3.33 -4.56 -10.45
C GLN A 559 4.06 -5.77 -11.03
N MET A 560 3.34 -6.67 -11.69
CA MET A 560 3.86 -8.00 -11.99
C MET A 560 4.34 -8.17 -13.43
N TYR A 561 3.98 -7.29 -14.35
CA TYR A 561 4.30 -7.45 -15.77
C TYR A 561 5.02 -6.26 -16.40
N GLU A 562 4.72 -5.05 -15.99
CA GLU A 562 5.33 -3.81 -16.53
C GLU A 562 6.41 -3.22 -15.64
N GLY A 563 6.39 -3.55 -14.36
CA GLY A 563 7.44 -3.18 -13.43
C GLY A 563 8.79 -3.82 -13.75
N GLN A 564 9.82 -3.34 -13.11
CA GLN A 564 11.17 -3.90 -13.24
C GLN A 564 11.38 -5.16 -12.39
N SER A 565 10.43 -5.47 -11.50
CA SER A 565 10.45 -6.65 -10.62
C SER A 565 9.25 -7.53 -10.90
N PRO A 566 9.24 -8.26 -12.02
CA PRO A 566 8.11 -9.07 -12.45
C PRO A 566 7.79 -10.20 -11.48
N ALA A 567 6.54 -10.62 -11.49
CA ALA A 567 6.00 -11.68 -10.63
C ALA A 567 6.13 -11.39 -9.13
N ASN A 568 6.28 -10.14 -8.72
CA ASN A 568 6.32 -9.73 -7.32
C ASN A 568 5.04 -8.99 -6.92
N PHE A 569 4.59 -9.18 -5.70
CA PHE A 569 3.56 -8.38 -5.04
C PHE A 569 4.25 -7.20 -4.35
N GLY A 570 4.62 -6.20 -5.14
CA GLY A 570 5.35 -5.03 -4.64
C GLY A 570 4.43 -4.07 -3.88
N GLN A 571 5.02 -3.29 -2.97
CA GLN A 571 4.26 -2.28 -2.25
C GLN A 571 4.09 -1.00 -3.03
N ILE A 572 5.17 -0.54 -3.68
CA ILE A 572 5.23 0.75 -4.36
C ILE A 572 5.37 0.53 -5.86
N SER A 573 4.49 1.19 -6.59
CA SER A 573 4.43 1.18 -8.04
C SER A 573 5.60 1.91 -8.69
N LYS A 574 5.89 1.58 -9.94
CA LYS A 574 6.79 2.37 -10.80
C LYS A 574 6.33 3.81 -11.01
N TYR A 575 5.07 4.11 -10.72
CA TYR A 575 4.51 5.46 -10.79
C TYR A 575 4.77 6.31 -9.52
N ASP A 576 5.45 5.75 -8.52
CA ASP A 576 5.86 6.56 -7.37
C ASP A 576 6.73 7.73 -7.80
N ALA A 577 6.37 8.94 -7.34
CA ALA A 577 6.99 10.18 -7.78
C ALA A 577 8.45 10.34 -7.32
N ALA A 578 8.79 9.81 -6.14
CA ALA A 578 10.08 10.05 -5.50
C ALA A 578 11.02 8.83 -5.52
N ARG A 579 10.47 7.62 -5.40
CA ARG A 579 11.27 6.41 -5.16
C ARG A 579 11.32 5.47 -6.36
N GLY A 580 10.28 5.50 -7.19
CA GLY A 580 10.02 4.47 -8.17
C GLY A 580 9.64 3.14 -7.51
N GLU A 581 9.62 2.06 -8.27
CA GLU A 581 9.24 0.73 -7.82
C GLU A 581 10.15 0.21 -6.70
N CYS A 582 9.56 -0.22 -5.57
CA CYS A 582 10.30 -0.80 -4.45
C CYS A 582 9.47 -1.77 -3.60
N TYR A 583 10.10 -2.39 -2.61
CA TYR A 583 9.52 -3.34 -1.65
C TYR A 583 8.85 -4.53 -2.31
N ARG A 584 9.64 -5.33 -2.99
CA ARG A 584 9.23 -6.57 -3.67
C ARG A 584 8.68 -7.61 -2.69
N ASP A 585 7.60 -8.29 -3.06
CA ASP A 585 6.90 -9.28 -2.23
C ASP A 585 6.70 -8.78 -0.79
N PHE A 586 5.87 -7.76 -0.67
CA PHE A 586 5.59 -7.11 0.60
C PHE A 586 4.38 -7.77 1.28
N GLY A 587 4.48 -8.10 2.56
CA GLY A 587 3.47 -8.86 3.29
C GLY A 587 2.07 -8.26 3.24
N ASP A 588 1.98 -6.94 3.34
CA ASP A 588 0.78 -6.16 3.17
C ASP A 588 0.10 -6.41 1.80
N CYS A 589 0.90 -6.31 0.74
CA CYS A 589 0.40 -6.48 -0.63
C CYS A 589 0.04 -7.93 -0.94
N ILE A 590 0.84 -8.90 -0.47
CA ILE A 590 0.53 -10.32 -0.62
C ILE A 590 -0.79 -10.63 0.09
N GLY A 591 -0.95 -10.13 1.33
CA GLY A 591 -2.12 -10.37 2.17
C GLY A 591 -3.41 -9.87 1.54
N ILE A 592 -3.46 -8.61 1.15
CA ILE A 592 -4.66 -8.05 0.54
C ILE A 592 -4.91 -8.57 -0.88
N SER A 593 -3.86 -8.85 -1.66
CA SER A 593 -4.03 -9.48 -2.98
C SER A 593 -4.65 -10.87 -2.87
N SER A 594 -4.29 -11.65 -1.84
CA SER A 594 -4.93 -12.93 -1.57
C SER A 594 -6.43 -12.78 -1.30
N ARG A 595 -6.84 -11.78 -0.50
CA ARG A 595 -8.26 -11.48 -0.25
C ARG A 595 -8.96 -10.98 -1.51
N THR A 596 -8.36 -10.06 -2.25
CA THR A 596 -8.97 -9.51 -3.47
C THR A 596 -9.21 -10.58 -4.52
N LEU A 597 -8.26 -11.50 -4.71
CA LEU A 597 -8.42 -12.63 -5.62
C LEU A 597 -9.48 -13.62 -5.10
N LEU A 598 -9.33 -14.12 -3.87
CA LEU A 598 -10.18 -15.20 -3.36
C LEU A 598 -11.53 -14.72 -2.83
N GLN A 599 -11.59 -13.61 -2.11
CA GLN A 599 -12.83 -13.06 -1.56
C GLN A 599 -13.55 -12.09 -2.50
N GLY A 600 -12.80 -11.44 -3.41
CA GLY A 600 -13.32 -10.52 -4.42
C GLY A 600 -13.63 -11.20 -5.74
N LEU A 601 -12.61 -11.53 -6.55
CA LEU A 601 -12.78 -12.12 -7.89
C LEU A 601 -13.48 -13.47 -7.84
N PHE A 602 -12.99 -14.41 -7.02
CA PHE A 602 -13.64 -15.73 -6.84
C PHE A 602 -14.75 -15.69 -5.81
N GLY A 603 -14.86 -14.65 -5.01
CA GLY A 603 -15.98 -14.39 -4.12
C GLY A 603 -16.17 -15.36 -2.96
N ILE A 604 -15.14 -16.10 -2.55
CA ILE A 604 -15.21 -17.07 -1.46
C ILE A 604 -15.10 -16.32 -0.13
N GLN A 605 -16.22 -16.20 0.58
CA GLN A 605 -16.33 -15.44 1.83
C GLN A 605 -16.81 -16.34 2.98
N PRO A 606 -15.92 -17.06 3.66
CA PRO A 606 -16.29 -17.88 4.81
C PRO A 606 -16.82 -17.01 5.95
N GLN A 607 -17.88 -17.47 6.58
CA GLN A 607 -18.50 -16.89 7.77
C GLN A 607 -18.79 -18.01 8.79
N ALA A 608 -17.74 -18.75 9.16
CA ALA A 608 -17.87 -19.94 10.01
C ALA A 608 -18.49 -19.63 11.36
N LEU A 609 -18.27 -18.44 11.93
CA LEU A 609 -18.96 -17.99 13.15
C LEU A 609 -20.48 -18.01 13.01
N PHE A 610 -21.00 -17.87 11.78
CA PHE A 610 -22.42 -17.91 11.43
C PHE A 610 -22.83 -19.21 10.70
N GLY A 611 -21.91 -20.18 10.59
CA GLY A 611 -22.15 -21.49 10.00
C GLY A 611 -22.37 -21.51 8.48
N LYS A 612 -21.92 -20.49 7.75
CA LYS A 612 -22.11 -20.36 6.31
C LYS A 612 -20.84 -19.91 5.58
N CYS A 613 -20.78 -20.19 4.27
CA CYS A 613 -19.82 -19.64 3.34
C CYS A 613 -20.57 -19.02 2.16
N ILE A 614 -20.35 -17.74 1.91
CA ILE A 614 -20.93 -17.06 0.75
C ILE A 614 -19.97 -17.20 -0.42
N ILE A 615 -20.47 -17.64 -1.57
CA ILE A 615 -19.76 -17.61 -2.84
C ILE A 615 -20.42 -16.54 -3.70
N ARG A 616 -19.70 -15.45 -3.96
CA ARG A 616 -20.17 -14.32 -4.76
C ARG A 616 -19.18 -14.07 -5.91
N PRO A 617 -19.28 -14.82 -7.03
CA PRO A 617 -18.37 -14.69 -8.16
C PRO A 617 -18.34 -13.23 -8.67
N GLY A 618 -17.15 -12.65 -8.71
CA GLY A 618 -16.89 -11.28 -9.21
C GLY A 618 -16.36 -11.28 -10.66
N PHE A 619 -16.66 -12.31 -11.43
CA PHE A 619 -16.11 -12.47 -12.78
C PHE A 619 -16.64 -11.40 -13.74
N PRO A 620 -15.79 -10.94 -14.69
CA PRO A 620 -16.23 -10.10 -15.78
C PRO A 620 -17.40 -10.71 -16.53
N SER A 621 -18.27 -9.86 -17.03
CA SER A 621 -19.46 -10.30 -17.78
C SER A 621 -19.13 -11.10 -19.06
N SER A 622 -17.90 -11.00 -19.56
CA SER A 622 -17.41 -11.76 -20.72
C SER A 622 -17.00 -13.20 -20.41
N TRP A 623 -16.81 -13.56 -19.12
CA TRP A 623 -16.35 -14.90 -18.77
C TRP A 623 -17.50 -15.91 -18.75
N ASP A 624 -17.27 -17.05 -19.35
CA ASP A 624 -18.22 -18.18 -19.39
C ASP A 624 -17.82 -19.33 -18.49
N HIS A 625 -16.57 -19.37 -18.04
CA HIS A 625 -16.04 -20.36 -17.12
C HIS A 625 -14.99 -19.77 -16.20
N ALA A 626 -14.82 -20.37 -15.03
CA ALA A 626 -13.69 -20.17 -14.14
C ALA A 626 -13.64 -21.33 -13.14
N SER A 627 -12.45 -21.65 -12.64
CA SER A 627 -12.31 -22.56 -11.51
C SER A 627 -11.24 -22.09 -10.55
N VAL A 628 -11.42 -22.42 -9.29
CA VAL A 628 -10.49 -22.17 -8.21
C VAL A 628 -10.34 -23.39 -7.34
N ASN A 629 -9.11 -23.67 -6.95
CA ASN A 629 -8.84 -24.68 -5.93
C ASN A 629 -8.08 -24.03 -4.79
N THR A 630 -8.56 -24.24 -3.56
CA THR A 630 -7.91 -23.86 -2.30
C THR A 630 -7.95 -25.05 -1.34
N PRO A 631 -7.16 -25.09 -0.26
CA PRO A 631 -7.19 -26.20 0.69
C PRO A 631 -8.52 -26.38 1.42
N TYR A 632 -9.38 -25.37 1.46
CA TYR A 632 -10.66 -25.42 2.20
C TYR A 632 -11.91 -25.44 1.31
N LEU A 633 -11.77 -25.05 0.04
CA LEU A 633 -12.87 -25.05 -0.92
C LEU A 633 -12.35 -25.00 -2.34
N SER A 634 -12.95 -25.77 -3.21
CA SER A 634 -12.80 -25.64 -4.65
C SER A 634 -14.16 -25.49 -5.31
N TYR A 635 -14.21 -24.76 -6.42
CA TYR A 635 -15.41 -24.74 -7.22
C TYR A 635 -15.11 -24.48 -8.70
N THR A 636 -16.05 -24.97 -9.53
CA THR A 636 -16.10 -24.68 -10.95
C THR A 636 -17.33 -23.82 -11.25
N TYR A 637 -17.12 -22.73 -11.98
CA TYR A 637 -18.16 -21.84 -12.48
C TYR A 637 -18.36 -22.07 -13.97
N ARG A 638 -19.62 -22.17 -14.40
CA ARG A 638 -20.00 -22.22 -15.80
C ARG A 638 -21.21 -21.35 -16.06
N ARG A 639 -21.15 -20.58 -17.14
CA ARG A 639 -22.27 -19.76 -17.61
C ARG A 639 -22.68 -20.16 -19.02
N MET A 640 -23.97 -20.41 -19.18
CA MET A 640 -24.62 -20.73 -20.47
C MET A 640 -25.76 -19.73 -20.66
N GLY A 641 -25.49 -18.67 -21.39
CA GLY A 641 -26.41 -17.54 -21.49
C GLY A 641 -26.62 -16.88 -20.13
N ARG A 642 -27.85 -16.90 -19.61
CA ARG A 642 -28.17 -16.38 -18.27
C ARG A 642 -28.11 -17.43 -17.16
N LYS A 643 -27.94 -18.69 -17.50
CA LYS A 643 -27.87 -19.77 -16.52
C LYS A 643 -26.44 -19.87 -15.99
N VAL A 644 -26.28 -19.68 -14.72
CA VAL A 644 -25.03 -19.87 -13.96
C VAL A 644 -25.14 -21.16 -13.15
N MET A 645 -24.09 -21.96 -13.22
CA MET A 645 -23.92 -23.17 -12.44
C MET A 645 -22.57 -23.07 -11.69
N ILE A 646 -22.59 -23.36 -10.41
CA ILE A 646 -21.38 -23.61 -9.63
C ILE A 646 -21.42 -25.04 -9.06
N GLU A 647 -20.32 -25.73 -9.21
CA GLU A 647 -20.08 -27.05 -8.61
C GLU A 647 -19.01 -26.86 -7.54
N VAL A 648 -19.37 -27.16 -6.28
CA VAL A 648 -18.57 -26.79 -5.11
C VAL A 648 -18.19 -28.04 -4.34
N ASP A 649 -16.90 -28.16 -3.99
CA ASP A 649 -16.36 -29.12 -3.04
C ASP A 649 -15.75 -28.37 -1.85
N GLN A 650 -16.32 -28.53 -0.65
CA GLN A 650 -15.83 -27.88 0.55
C GLN A 650 -15.06 -28.85 1.46
N HIS A 651 -13.99 -28.34 2.05
CA HIS A 651 -13.12 -29.06 2.97
C HIS A 651 -12.87 -28.30 4.27
N PHE A 652 -13.81 -27.44 4.67
CA PHE A 652 -13.74 -26.76 5.97
C PHE A 652 -13.72 -27.80 7.10
N SER A 653 -12.96 -27.53 8.16
CA SER A 653 -12.91 -28.39 9.35
C SER A 653 -14.29 -28.68 9.95
N LYS A 654 -15.20 -27.72 9.82
CA LYS A 654 -16.62 -27.84 10.10
C LYS A 654 -17.38 -27.44 8.83
N PRO A 655 -18.18 -28.33 8.23
CA PRO A 655 -18.91 -28.03 7.02
C PRO A 655 -19.79 -26.77 7.18
N LEU A 656 -19.74 -25.88 6.20
CA LEU A 656 -20.49 -24.63 6.18
C LEU A 656 -21.63 -24.72 5.20
N LYS A 657 -22.73 -24.07 5.51
CA LYS A 657 -23.83 -23.91 4.55
C LYS A 657 -23.37 -23.00 3.41
N ILE A 658 -23.32 -23.53 2.20
CA ILE A 658 -22.93 -22.74 1.02
C ILE A 658 -24.09 -21.85 0.60
N VAL A 659 -23.81 -20.59 0.30
CA VAL A 659 -24.78 -19.62 -0.22
C VAL A 659 -24.20 -19.02 -1.49
N LEU A 660 -24.83 -19.27 -2.63
CA LEU A 660 -24.47 -18.59 -3.87
C LEU A 660 -25.13 -17.21 -3.91
N ARG A 661 -24.34 -16.16 -3.91
CA ARG A 661 -24.80 -14.77 -3.98
C ARG A 661 -24.62 -14.22 -5.37
N VAL A 662 -25.72 -13.91 -6.03
CA VAL A 662 -25.74 -13.41 -7.40
C VAL A 662 -25.90 -11.91 -7.40
N ASN A 663 -25.03 -11.21 -8.12
CA ASN A 663 -25.07 -9.78 -8.32
C ASN A 663 -26.24 -9.40 -9.26
N MET A 664 -27.05 -8.45 -8.83
CA MET A 664 -28.22 -7.97 -9.60
C MET A 664 -27.98 -6.59 -10.23
N GLY A 665 -26.83 -5.95 -9.99
CA GLY A 665 -26.55 -4.57 -10.37
C GLY A 665 -26.98 -3.56 -9.30
N GLY A 666 -26.38 -2.34 -9.33
CA GLY A 666 -26.71 -1.27 -8.39
C GLY A 666 -26.45 -1.62 -6.92
N GLY A 667 -25.49 -2.51 -6.64
CA GLY A 667 -25.22 -3.00 -5.29
C GLY A 667 -26.15 -4.11 -4.80
N LEU A 668 -27.23 -4.41 -5.51
CA LEU A 668 -28.22 -5.41 -5.11
C LEU A 668 -27.75 -6.83 -5.42
N TYR A 669 -28.19 -7.79 -4.61
CA TYR A 669 -27.89 -9.20 -4.81
C TYR A 669 -29.07 -10.09 -4.41
N ARG A 670 -29.00 -11.34 -4.89
CA ARG A 670 -29.92 -12.42 -4.54
C ARG A 670 -29.17 -13.63 -4.06
N ASP A 671 -29.55 -14.18 -2.91
CA ASP A 671 -28.96 -15.40 -2.36
C ASP A 671 -29.73 -16.64 -2.83
N VAL A 672 -28.97 -17.67 -3.17
CA VAL A 672 -29.46 -19.03 -3.46
C VAL A 672 -28.84 -19.95 -2.43
N GLU A 673 -29.72 -20.50 -1.57
CA GLU A 673 -29.32 -21.31 -0.44
C GLU A 673 -28.93 -22.73 -0.89
N GLY A 674 -27.70 -23.13 -0.52
CA GLY A 674 -27.23 -24.50 -0.62
C GLY A 674 -27.35 -25.25 0.70
N THR A 675 -26.53 -26.25 0.89
CA THR A 675 -26.51 -27.14 2.06
C THR A 675 -25.14 -27.11 2.74
N THR A 676 -24.99 -27.97 3.76
CA THR A 676 -23.68 -28.25 4.41
C THR A 676 -22.98 -29.47 3.79
N GLU A 677 -23.49 -30.05 2.72
CA GLU A 677 -22.88 -31.21 2.05
C GLU A 677 -21.49 -30.84 1.51
N GLN A 678 -20.60 -31.80 1.50
CA GLN A 678 -19.24 -31.63 1.00
C GLN A 678 -19.22 -31.28 -0.47
N HIS A 679 -20.01 -31.97 -1.26
CA HIS A 679 -20.16 -31.73 -2.70
C HIS A 679 -21.59 -31.29 -3.02
N GLN A 680 -21.74 -30.20 -3.79
CA GLN A 680 -23.03 -29.71 -4.21
C GLN A 680 -22.96 -28.90 -5.51
N VAL A 681 -24.07 -28.88 -6.22
CA VAL A 681 -24.25 -28.10 -7.46
C VAL A 681 -25.37 -27.10 -7.23
N LEU A 682 -25.06 -25.82 -7.39
CA LEU A 682 -26.04 -24.74 -7.33
C LEU A 682 -26.23 -24.16 -8.73
N THR A 683 -27.47 -23.93 -9.09
CA THR A 683 -27.83 -23.34 -10.38
C THR A 683 -28.77 -22.18 -10.18
N VAL A 684 -28.50 -21.10 -10.90
CA VAL A 684 -29.33 -19.90 -10.84
C VAL A 684 -29.45 -19.29 -12.25
N GLU A 685 -30.56 -18.63 -12.49
CA GLU A 685 -30.69 -17.76 -13.64
C GLU A 685 -30.29 -16.32 -13.24
N GLU A 686 -29.23 -15.81 -13.85
CA GLU A 686 -28.80 -14.42 -13.58
C GLU A 686 -29.89 -13.45 -14.03
N PRO A 687 -30.21 -12.44 -13.20
CA PRO A 687 -31.06 -11.36 -13.67
C PRO A 687 -30.34 -10.60 -14.81
N VAL A 688 -31.11 -9.87 -15.61
CA VAL A 688 -30.50 -8.87 -16.49
C VAL A 688 -29.83 -7.85 -15.61
N ARG A 689 -28.50 -7.75 -15.68
CA ARG A 689 -27.77 -6.75 -14.93
C ARG A 689 -28.21 -5.36 -15.38
N LEU A 690 -28.56 -4.53 -14.43
CA LEU A 690 -28.63 -3.11 -14.69
C LEU A 690 -27.23 -2.67 -15.10
N PRO A 691 -27.06 -1.92 -16.21
CA PRO A 691 -25.76 -1.41 -16.58
C PRO A 691 -25.21 -0.64 -15.38
N ASP A 692 -23.92 -0.81 -15.10
CA ASP A 692 -23.21 0.17 -14.28
C ASP A 692 -23.48 1.53 -14.94
N VAL A 693 -23.97 2.47 -14.17
CA VAL A 693 -24.06 3.86 -14.61
C VAL A 693 -22.66 4.23 -15.10
N GLU A 694 -22.57 4.71 -16.32
CA GLU A 694 -21.29 5.04 -16.96
C GLU A 694 -20.33 5.66 -15.95
N LEU A 695 -19.15 5.07 -15.85
CA LEU A 695 -18.06 5.66 -15.11
C LEU A 695 -17.82 7.02 -15.76
N HIS A 696 -18.03 8.11 -15.03
CA HIS A 696 -17.55 9.39 -15.51
C HIS A 696 -16.05 9.25 -15.80
N GLU A 697 -15.58 10.01 -16.77
CA GLU A 697 -14.19 9.97 -17.17
C GLU A 697 -13.29 9.95 -15.95
N ALA A 698 -12.38 8.99 -15.90
CA ALA A 698 -11.37 8.92 -14.88
C ALA A 698 -10.73 10.30 -14.74
N VAL A 699 -10.53 10.76 -13.51
CA VAL A 699 -9.79 11.99 -13.28
C VAL A 699 -8.37 11.75 -13.76
N THR A 700 -8.10 12.09 -15.03
CA THR A 700 -6.75 12.17 -15.52
C THR A 700 -6.15 13.44 -14.94
N ILE A 701 -5.02 13.30 -14.28
CA ILE A 701 -4.27 14.47 -13.83
C ILE A 701 -3.67 15.12 -15.07
N PRO A 702 -4.10 16.32 -15.47
CA PRO A 702 -3.52 16.97 -16.62
C PRO A 702 -2.07 17.33 -16.32
N ASP A 703 -1.23 17.27 -17.34
CA ASP A 703 0.10 17.85 -17.27
C ASP A 703 -0.01 19.32 -16.82
N ALA A 704 0.91 19.74 -15.96
CA ALA A 704 0.94 21.11 -15.50
C ALA A 704 1.03 22.05 -16.72
N THR A 705 0.02 22.90 -16.85
CA THR A 705 0.06 23.97 -17.84
C THR A 705 1.12 24.97 -17.36
N PRO A 706 2.11 25.35 -18.19
CA PRO A 706 3.02 26.41 -17.82
C PRO A 706 2.22 27.65 -17.45
N ILE A 707 2.52 28.26 -16.31
CA ILE A 707 1.95 29.55 -15.96
C ILE A 707 2.57 30.56 -16.93
N ASP A 708 1.78 31.13 -17.83
CA ASP A 708 2.23 32.23 -18.61
C ASP A 708 2.51 33.42 -17.71
N GLU A 709 3.70 33.99 -17.80
CA GLU A 709 4.02 35.24 -17.11
C GLU A 709 2.99 36.29 -17.52
N PRO A 710 2.26 36.88 -16.58
CA PRO A 710 1.28 37.89 -16.92
C PRO A 710 1.98 39.12 -17.49
N THR A 711 1.71 39.45 -18.73
CA THR A 711 2.15 40.69 -19.35
C THR A 711 1.18 41.79 -18.96
N PHE A 712 1.62 42.73 -18.13
CA PHE A 712 0.75 43.81 -17.69
C PHE A 712 1.21 45.16 -18.29
N ASP A 713 0.36 45.73 -19.09
CA ASP A 713 0.46 47.12 -19.51
C ASP A 713 -0.37 47.99 -18.57
N ARG A 714 -0.14 47.86 -17.25
CA ARG A 714 -0.98 48.51 -16.24
C ARG A 714 -0.15 49.18 -15.14
N LYS A 715 -0.71 50.26 -14.59
CA LYS A 715 -0.14 50.96 -13.46
C LYS A 715 -0.51 50.26 -12.18
N PHE A 716 0.49 49.77 -11.43
CA PHE A 716 0.32 49.21 -10.11
C PHE A 716 0.35 50.28 -9.02
N VAL A 717 -0.48 50.14 -8.01
CA VAL A 717 -0.45 50.94 -6.79
C VAL A 717 -0.12 50.02 -5.64
N LYS A 718 1.11 50.10 -5.17
CA LYS A 718 1.59 49.26 -4.06
C LYS A 718 0.91 49.71 -2.74
N GLN A 719 0.41 48.76 -1.99
CA GLN A 719 -0.11 49.00 -0.64
C GLN A 719 0.97 48.64 0.37
N ARG A 720 1.33 49.58 1.26
CA ARG A 720 2.31 49.32 2.31
C ARG A 720 1.63 48.69 3.52
N LEU A 721 2.06 47.49 3.91
CA LEU A 721 1.53 46.72 5.02
C LEU A 721 2.37 46.87 6.31
N THR A 722 3.38 47.73 6.31
CA THR A 722 4.30 47.93 7.45
C THR A 722 3.60 48.10 8.81
N PRO A 723 2.46 48.83 8.94
CA PRO A 723 1.75 48.92 10.22
C PRO A 723 1.08 47.63 10.69
N TYR A 724 0.95 46.66 9.84
CA TYR A 724 0.22 45.41 10.07
C TYR A 724 1.16 44.21 10.17
N TYR A 725 2.44 44.35 9.85
CA TYR A 725 3.40 43.26 10.04
C TYR A 725 3.50 42.88 11.50
N ASN A 726 3.35 41.59 11.79
CA ASN A 726 3.31 41.02 13.12
C ASN A 726 4.22 39.79 13.29
N ALA A 727 4.87 39.32 12.22
CA ALA A 727 5.75 38.17 12.28
C ALA A 727 6.84 38.21 11.19
N ASN A 728 7.83 37.34 11.35
CA ASN A 728 8.74 36.92 10.27
C ASN A 728 8.28 35.59 9.69
N VAL A 729 8.37 35.42 8.39
CA VAL A 729 8.00 34.17 7.74
C VAL A 729 8.82 32.96 8.27
N THR A 730 10.06 33.21 8.70
CA THR A 730 10.95 32.18 9.25
C THR A 730 10.52 31.64 10.61
N ASP A 731 9.57 32.28 11.29
CA ASP A 731 9.21 31.95 12.66
C ASP A 731 7.87 31.22 12.76
N ILE A 732 7.10 31.16 11.68
CA ILE A 732 5.71 30.70 11.73
C ILE A 732 5.57 29.21 12.16
N PHE A 733 6.56 28.36 11.89
CA PHE A 733 6.56 26.95 12.30
C PHE A 733 7.22 26.70 13.66
N ARG A 734 7.72 27.74 14.32
CA ARG A 734 8.43 27.65 15.60
C ARG A 734 7.62 28.18 16.78
N GLN A 735 6.36 28.51 16.55
CA GLN A 735 5.50 29.09 17.55
C GLN A 735 4.91 28.05 18.48
N GLU A 736 4.88 28.35 19.77
CA GLU A 736 4.15 27.58 20.77
C GLU A 736 2.81 28.27 21.06
N TYR A 737 1.76 27.51 21.33
CA TYR A 737 0.51 28.05 21.82
C TYR A 737 0.69 28.64 23.22
N ARG A 738 0.02 29.75 23.51
CA ARG A 738 -0.05 30.32 24.86
C ARG A 738 -1.09 29.61 25.72
N THR A 739 -2.15 29.11 25.07
CA THR A 739 -3.20 28.31 25.68
C THR A 739 -3.42 27.04 24.87
N PRO A 740 -3.87 25.94 25.49
CA PRO A 740 -4.18 24.70 24.76
C PRO A 740 -5.18 24.96 23.65
N ARG A 741 -4.88 24.49 22.45
CA ARG A 741 -5.73 24.59 21.26
C ARG A 741 -5.91 23.24 20.59
N PRO A 742 -7.04 23.03 19.93
CA PRO A 742 -7.25 21.83 19.15
C PRO A 742 -6.28 21.78 17.97
N PRO A 743 -5.77 20.60 17.63
CA PRO A 743 -4.80 20.43 16.55
C PRO A 743 -5.42 20.47 15.14
N TYR A 744 -6.72 20.69 15.02
CA TYR A 744 -7.43 20.72 13.74
C TYR A 744 -6.96 21.84 12.80
N THR A 745 -6.16 22.76 13.27
CA THR A 745 -5.70 23.91 12.49
C THR A 745 -4.40 23.68 11.75
N THR A 746 -3.67 22.66 12.04
CA THR A 746 -2.61 22.10 11.21
C THR A 746 -1.31 22.83 11.05
N LEU A 747 -1.25 24.15 11.11
CA LEU A 747 0.00 24.89 11.01
C LEU A 747 1.11 24.38 11.92
N GLN A 748 0.71 23.94 13.07
CA GLN A 748 1.57 23.43 14.12
C GLN A 748 2.04 21.99 13.91
N ILE A 749 1.59 21.33 12.85
CA ILE A 749 1.97 19.97 12.63
C ILE A 749 3.06 19.94 11.57
N PRO A 750 4.30 19.77 11.98
CA PRO A 750 5.42 19.70 11.07
C PRO A 750 5.38 18.41 10.25
N VAL A 751 6.12 18.38 9.17
CA VAL A 751 6.39 17.16 8.44
C VAL A 751 7.05 16.14 9.37
N GLN A 752 6.59 14.93 9.36
CA GLN A 752 7.09 13.86 10.20
C GLN A 752 8.07 12.98 9.47
N GLY A 753 9.22 12.81 10.04
CA GLY A 753 10.19 11.85 9.56
C GLY A 753 9.77 10.42 9.89
N VAL A 754 10.25 9.47 9.12
CA VAL A 754 10.09 8.03 9.38
C VAL A 754 10.66 7.69 10.76
N GLY A 755 9.86 7.07 11.61
CA GLY A 755 10.24 6.71 12.98
C GLY A 755 10.01 7.79 14.02
N GLU A 756 9.81 9.03 13.64
CA GLU A 756 9.53 10.16 14.52
C GLU A 756 8.08 10.65 14.42
N TRP A 757 7.23 9.90 13.79
CA TRP A 757 5.81 10.20 13.70
C TRP A 757 5.17 10.40 15.08
N CYS A 758 4.22 11.30 15.15
CA CYS A 758 3.67 11.82 16.40
C CYS A 758 4.67 12.56 17.27
N HIS A 759 5.83 12.91 16.74
CA HIS A 759 6.84 13.63 17.49
C HIS A 759 6.85 15.12 17.09
N PRO A 760 6.78 16.04 18.04
CA PRO A 760 6.66 17.46 17.75
C PRO A 760 7.97 18.16 17.41
N ASP A 761 9.10 17.46 17.37
CA ASP A 761 10.42 18.10 17.30
C ASP A 761 10.84 18.48 15.88
N TYR A 762 10.14 17.96 14.85
CA TYR A 762 10.44 18.33 13.47
C TYR A 762 9.63 19.56 13.08
N CYS A 763 10.33 20.65 12.75
CA CYS A 763 9.77 21.86 12.16
C CYS A 763 10.46 22.16 10.85
N PRO A 764 9.73 22.49 9.78
CA PRO A 764 10.34 22.94 8.54
C PRO A 764 11.22 24.15 8.77
N GLU A 765 12.42 24.15 8.18
CA GLU A 765 13.29 25.32 8.20
C GLU A 765 12.91 26.23 7.03
N ILE A 766 12.21 27.31 7.31
CA ILE A 766 11.93 28.36 6.35
C ILE A 766 13.09 29.35 6.35
N VAL A 767 13.75 29.48 5.22
CA VAL A 767 14.90 30.40 5.01
C VAL A 767 14.52 31.44 3.98
N ASP A 768 14.40 32.70 4.40
CA ASP A 768 14.02 33.81 3.53
C ASP A 768 15.20 34.72 3.10
N THR A 769 16.44 34.26 3.30
CA THR A 769 17.65 35.05 2.98
C THR A 769 17.72 35.47 1.52
N ALA A 770 17.42 34.53 0.59
CA ALA A 770 17.44 34.82 -0.83
C ALA A 770 16.30 35.76 -1.23
N PHE A 771 15.12 35.60 -0.64
CA PHE A 771 14.00 36.51 -0.81
C PHE A 771 14.35 37.91 -0.34
N ARG A 772 14.87 38.08 0.88
CA ARG A 772 15.28 39.40 1.40
C ARG A 772 16.38 40.04 0.57
N ALA A 773 17.33 39.26 0.08
CA ALA A 773 18.40 39.75 -0.78
C ALA A 773 17.91 40.23 -2.16
N SER A 774 16.77 39.81 -2.60
CA SER A 774 16.15 40.23 -3.87
C SER A 774 15.32 41.53 -3.74
N ILE A 775 15.08 42.00 -2.51
CA ILE A 775 14.32 43.21 -2.24
C ILE A 775 15.18 44.43 -2.49
N VAL A 776 14.74 45.33 -3.34
CA VAL A 776 15.42 46.57 -3.68
C VAL A 776 14.52 47.75 -3.37
N ASN A 777 14.96 48.67 -2.49
CA ASN A 777 14.16 49.84 -2.06
C ASN A 777 12.79 49.48 -1.50
N ASP A 778 12.71 48.48 -0.65
CA ASP A 778 11.48 47.91 -0.09
C ASP A 778 10.49 47.40 -1.17
N GLU A 779 11.00 46.93 -2.27
CA GLU A 779 10.21 46.38 -3.34
C GLU A 779 10.73 45.00 -3.78
N PHE A 780 9.81 44.06 -3.95
CA PHE A 780 10.01 42.77 -4.56
C PHE A 780 9.15 42.66 -5.82
N VAL A 781 9.72 42.22 -6.91
CA VAL A 781 8.98 42.02 -8.16
C VAL A 781 8.87 40.55 -8.45
N MET A 782 7.64 40.05 -8.57
CA MET A 782 7.35 38.68 -8.93
C MET A 782 6.39 38.65 -10.12
N MET A 783 6.76 37.95 -11.20
CA MET A 783 5.95 37.87 -12.42
C MET A 783 5.51 39.24 -12.96
N GLY A 784 6.41 40.24 -12.89
CA GLY A 784 6.12 41.60 -13.31
C GLY A 784 5.24 42.44 -12.40
N VAL A 785 4.82 41.90 -11.26
CA VAL A 785 4.02 42.59 -10.23
C VAL A 785 4.91 43.09 -9.12
N PRO A 786 4.94 44.40 -8.81
CA PRO A 786 5.74 44.97 -7.73
C PRO A 786 4.99 44.88 -6.38
N PHE A 787 5.62 44.28 -5.38
CA PHE A 787 5.13 44.21 -4.00
C PHE A 787 5.97 45.07 -3.07
N ALA A 788 5.31 45.86 -2.19
CA ALA A 788 5.99 46.58 -1.13
C ALA A 788 6.26 45.64 0.06
N THR A 789 7.53 45.30 0.30
CA THR A 789 7.94 44.42 1.38
C THR A 789 9.31 44.84 1.92
N PRO A 790 9.57 44.79 3.23
CA PRO A 790 10.86 45.19 3.79
C PRO A 790 11.93 44.13 3.63
N ALA A 791 13.17 44.56 3.39
CA ALA A 791 14.33 43.66 3.40
C ALA A 791 14.74 43.26 4.83
N GLU A 792 14.36 44.01 5.84
CA GLU A 792 14.72 43.75 7.24
C GLU A 792 13.50 43.87 8.15
N GLY A 793 13.59 43.24 9.34
CA GLY A 793 12.52 43.24 10.33
C GLY A 793 11.34 42.32 9.99
N GLN A 794 10.20 42.54 10.61
CA GLN A 794 8.99 41.81 10.35
C GLN A 794 8.51 42.01 8.90
N ASN A 795 8.18 40.94 8.22
CA ASN A 795 7.93 40.95 6.79
C ASN A 795 6.59 40.36 6.37
N ILE A 796 5.79 39.87 7.31
CA ILE A 796 4.46 39.31 7.01
C ILE A 796 3.36 39.82 7.93
N VAL A 797 2.15 39.88 7.40
CA VAL A 797 0.90 39.95 8.15
C VAL A 797 0.43 38.52 8.31
N PHE A 798 0.61 37.98 9.51
CA PHE A 798 0.32 36.60 9.80
C PHE A 798 -0.97 36.45 10.60
N THR A 799 -1.82 35.57 10.15
CA THR A 799 -3.04 35.14 10.88
C THR A 799 -2.97 33.66 11.12
N SER A 800 -3.43 33.23 12.28
CA SER A 800 -3.43 31.82 12.66
C SER A 800 -4.48 31.59 13.73
N LEU A 801 -4.94 30.34 13.85
CA LEU A 801 -5.74 29.92 14.98
C LEU A 801 -4.89 29.68 16.25
N TRP A 802 -3.57 29.88 16.18
CA TRP A 802 -2.72 29.94 17.35
C TRP A 802 -2.97 31.26 18.08
N ASP A 803 -3.09 31.23 19.39
CA ASP A 803 -3.35 32.41 20.22
C ASP A 803 -2.18 33.39 20.34
N ASN A 804 -1.06 33.06 19.70
CA ASN A 804 0.07 33.99 19.54
C ASN A 804 -0.19 35.03 18.45
N TYR A 805 -1.12 34.78 17.57
CA TYR A 805 -1.47 35.60 16.42
C TYR A 805 -2.97 35.86 16.35
N PRO A 806 -3.39 36.94 15.67
CA PRO A 806 -4.82 37.19 15.46
C PRO A 806 -5.41 36.13 14.50
N ASP A 807 -6.67 35.81 14.69
CA ASP A 807 -7.44 34.95 13.78
C ASP A 807 -7.72 35.64 12.46
N SER A 808 -7.80 36.99 12.49
CA SER A 808 -8.07 37.84 11.35
C SER A 808 -7.36 39.17 11.46
N VAL A 809 -7.03 39.76 10.34
CA VAL A 809 -6.48 41.12 10.25
C VAL A 809 -7.22 41.90 9.18
N THR A 810 -7.77 43.06 9.54
CA THR A 810 -8.39 43.97 8.59
C THR A 810 -7.43 45.03 8.14
N ILE A 811 -7.19 45.13 6.83
CA ILE A 811 -6.27 46.07 6.20
C ILE A 811 -7.07 47.09 5.38
N PRO A 812 -7.11 48.37 5.80
CA PRO A 812 -7.80 49.39 5.02
C PRO A 812 -7.04 49.69 3.72
N LEU A 813 -7.69 49.56 2.59
CA LEU A 813 -7.16 49.87 1.27
C LEU A 813 -7.70 51.20 0.81
N LYS A 814 -6.94 51.91 -0.02
CA LYS A 814 -7.32 53.21 -0.58
C LYS A 814 -7.37 53.15 -2.10
N GLY A 815 -8.39 53.77 -2.66
CA GLY A 815 -8.51 53.97 -4.10
C GLY A 815 -9.52 53.00 -4.72
N ARG A 816 -9.51 52.95 -6.06
CA ARG A 816 -10.30 52.04 -6.87
C ARG A 816 -9.36 51.17 -7.69
N ALA A 817 -9.62 49.90 -7.70
CA ALA A 817 -8.82 48.94 -8.49
C ALA A 817 -9.74 47.90 -9.14
N ALA A 818 -9.34 47.39 -10.29
CA ALA A 818 -10.05 46.32 -10.94
C ALA A 818 -9.56 44.96 -10.42
N LYS A 819 -8.33 44.89 -9.91
CA LYS A 819 -7.74 43.65 -9.35
C LYS A 819 -6.84 43.98 -8.17
N ALA A 820 -6.77 43.06 -7.21
CA ALA A 820 -5.78 43.06 -6.14
C ALA A 820 -4.83 41.87 -6.35
N TRP A 821 -3.55 42.10 -6.16
CA TRP A 821 -2.52 41.09 -6.17
C TRP A 821 -1.96 40.93 -4.77
N LEU A 822 -1.93 39.69 -4.31
CA LEU A 822 -1.47 39.36 -2.97
C LEU A 822 -0.27 38.43 -3.09
N LEU A 823 0.83 38.76 -2.43
CA LEU A 823 1.92 37.84 -2.20
C LEU A 823 1.62 37.11 -0.90
N MET A 824 1.39 35.83 -0.98
CA MET A 824 0.87 35.02 0.12
C MET A 824 1.80 33.84 0.40
N ALA A 825 1.80 33.42 1.64
CA ALA A 825 2.40 32.19 2.08
C ALA A 825 1.54 31.60 3.20
N GLY A 826 1.49 30.30 3.26
CA GLY A 826 0.74 29.61 4.31
C GLY A 826 1.22 28.19 4.49
N SER A 827 0.62 27.49 5.41
CA SER A 827 0.84 26.07 5.62
C SER A 827 -0.44 25.37 6.01
N THR A 828 -0.56 24.12 5.59
CA THR A 828 -1.68 23.23 5.95
C THR A 828 -1.20 21.79 5.88
N ASN A 829 -1.91 20.91 6.57
CA ASN A 829 -1.69 19.48 6.47
C ASN A 829 -2.26 18.94 5.13
N HIS A 830 -1.64 17.91 4.55
CA HIS A 830 -2.15 17.21 3.36
C HIS A 830 -3.62 16.81 3.48
N MET A 831 -4.02 16.34 4.65
CA MET A 831 -5.38 15.89 4.94
C MET A 831 -6.41 17.03 4.93
N GLN A 832 -5.97 18.28 4.87
CA GLN A 832 -6.83 19.45 4.69
C GLN A 832 -6.92 19.93 3.24
N SER A 833 -6.55 19.09 2.30
CA SER A 833 -6.79 19.32 0.88
C SER A 833 -8.30 19.34 0.60
N HIS A 834 -8.71 20.19 -0.35
CA HIS A 834 -10.09 20.33 -0.83
C HIS A 834 -11.11 20.80 0.23
N ILE A 835 -10.62 21.48 1.24
CA ILE A 835 -11.46 22.19 2.22
C ILE A 835 -11.00 23.63 2.36
N THR A 836 -11.86 24.52 2.82
CA THR A 836 -11.50 25.91 3.07
C THR A 836 -10.53 26.03 4.23
N ASN A 837 -9.29 26.41 3.95
CA ASN A 837 -8.23 26.57 4.95
C ASN A 837 -8.23 27.98 5.55
N ALA A 838 -8.53 28.99 4.75
CA ALA A 838 -8.65 30.38 5.17
C ALA A 838 -9.55 31.16 4.20
N GLU A 839 -9.87 32.41 4.52
CA GLU A 839 -10.71 33.27 3.69
C GLU A 839 -10.12 34.68 3.56
N ILE A 840 -10.23 35.24 2.37
CA ILE A 840 -9.96 36.66 2.13
C ILE A 840 -11.30 37.33 1.87
N VAL A 841 -11.71 38.21 2.79
CA VAL A 841 -12.96 38.98 2.67
C VAL A 841 -12.66 40.41 2.25
N VAL A 842 -13.22 40.84 1.12
CA VAL A 842 -13.11 42.21 0.62
C VAL A 842 -14.39 42.96 1.01
N HIS A 843 -14.23 44.02 1.79
CA HIS A 843 -15.35 44.91 2.16
C HIS A 843 -15.34 46.14 1.25
N TYR A 844 -16.38 46.36 0.51
CA TYR A 844 -16.51 47.52 -0.38
C TYR A 844 -17.09 48.72 0.32
N ALA A 845 -16.84 49.87 -0.28
CA ALA A 845 -17.32 51.16 0.25
C ALA A 845 -18.88 51.30 0.27
N ASP A 846 -19.56 50.53 -0.51
CA ASP A 846 -21.05 50.48 -0.54
C ASP A 846 -21.64 49.51 0.51
N GLY A 847 -20.77 48.85 1.30
CA GLY A 847 -21.18 47.92 2.34
C GLY A 847 -21.35 46.47 1.87
N THR A 848 -21.13 46.20 0.59
CA THR A 848 -21.10 44.82 0.08
C THR A 848 -19.79 44.14 0.40
N THR A 849 -19.76 42.78 0.31
CA THR A 849 -18.57 41.97 0.57
C THR A 849 -18.45 40.90 -0.48
N ASP A 850 -17.19 40.59 -0.85
CA ASP A 850 -16.84 39.36 -1.58
C ASP A 850 -15.87 38.52 -0.76
N THR A 851 -16.02 37.20 -0.83
CA THR A 851 -15.17 36.25 -0.12
C THR A 851 -14.45 35.33 -1.11
N LEU A 852 -13.14 35.24 -0.97
CA LEU A 852 -12.31 34.26 -1.64
C LEU A 852 -11.88 33.19 -0.63
N PRO A 853 -12.44 31.98 -0.67
CA PRO A 853 -11.93 30.88 0.13
C PRO A 853 -10.57 30.43 -0.40
N LEU A 854 -9.66 30.13 0.50
CA LEU A 854 -8.36 29.54 0.19
C LEU A 854 -8.43 28.05 0.43
N VAL A 855 -8.30 27.29 -0.63
CA VAL A 855 -8.45 25.82 -0.65
C VAL A 855 -7.20 25.19 -1.23
N ASN A 856 -6.48 24.42 -0.44
CA ASN A 856 -5.34 23.63 -0.89
C ASN A 856 -5.84 22.42 -1.69
N PRO A 857 -5.36 22.08 -2.89
CA PRO A 857 -4.39 22.81 -3.72
C PRO A 857 -5.03 23.74 -4.77
N ASP A 858 -6.34 23.99 -4.69
CA ASP A 858 -7.10 24.58 -5.78
C ASP A 858 -6.65 26.01 -6.10
N ASN A 859 -6.34 26.82 -5.12
CA ASN A 859 -5.91 28.20 -5.31
C ASN A 859 -4.80 28.69 -4.38
N TRP A 860 -4.26 27.83 -3.51
CA TRP A 860 -3.06 28.10 -2.73
C TRP A 860 -2.38 26.82 -2.28
N CYS A 861 -1.16 26.89 -1.77
CA CYS A 861 -0.37 25.74 -1.32
C CYS A 861 0.54 26.10 -0.14
N PRO A 862 0.97 25.08 0.66
CA PRO A 862 1.94 25.29 1.73
C PRO A 862 3.28 25.85 1.24
N ILE A 863 3.87 26.75 2.03
CA ILE A 863 5.16 27.35 1.71
C ILE A 863 6.34 26.38 1.83
N ASP A 864 6.21 25.37 2.65
CA ASP A 864 7.27 24.44 3.02
C ASP A 864 7.29 23.19 2.13
N GLN A 865 6.44 23.11 1.11
CA GLN A 865 6.26 21.89 0.33
C GLN A 865 6.33 22.14 -1.18
N ASP A 866 6.95 21.22 -1.88
CA ASP A 866 7.01 21.21 -3.32
C ASP A 866 5.99 20.24 -3.91
N TYR A 867 5.00 20.78 -4.60
CA TYR A 867 3.98 19.99 -5.29
C TYR A 867 4.52 19.23 -6.50
N TYR A 868 5.64 19.66 -7.02
CA TYR A 868 6.16 19.19 -8.30
C TYR A 868 7.57 18.63 -8.15
N ILE A 869 7.80 17.88 -7.08
CA ILE A 869 9.09 17.26 -6.86
C ILE A 869 9.58 16.62 -8.15
N ASP A 870 10.61 17.21 -8.74
CA ASP A 870 11.26 16.75 -9.96
C ASP A 870 10.33 16.47 -11.16
N GLY A 871 9.17 17.09 -11.20
CA GLY A 871 8.17 16.88 -12.24
C GLY A 871 7.49 15.51 -12.22
N LYS A 872 7.60 14.77 -11.12
CA LYS A 872 7.11 13.40 -11.02
C LYS A 872 5.81 13.26 -10.25
N ALA A 873 5.50 14.19 -9.35
CA ALA A 873 4.26 14.14 -8.57
C ALA A 873 3.02 14.23 -9.47
N PHE A 874 1.93 13.63 -9.02
CA PHE A 874 0.63 13.84 -9.69
C PHE A 874 0.22 15.28 -9.49
N ARG A 875 0.20 16.04 -10.56
CA ARG A 875 -0.03 17.48 -10.53
C ARG A 875 -1.51 17.77 -10.59
N ALA A 876 -1.99 18.60 -9.70
CA ALA A 876 -3.27 19.26 -9.90
C ALA A 876 -3.07 20.49 -10.80
N PRO A 877 -4.02 20.87 -11.64
CA PRO A 877 -4.02 22.16 -12.28
C PRO A 877 -4.11 23.23 -11.19
N MET A 878 -3.15 24.16 -11.18
CA MET A 878 -3.21 25.34 -10.33
C MET A 878 -4.07 26.42 -10.99
#